data_28db4565ccbb55d4ddaf31e765d692d4
#
_entry.id   28db4565ccbb55d4ddaf31e765d692d4
#
_cell.length_a   1.000
_cell.length_b   1.000
_cell.length_c   1.000
_cell.angle_alpha   90.00
_cell.angle_beta   90.00
_cell.angle_gamma   90.00
#
_symmetry.space_group_name_H-M   'P 1'
#
loop_
_entity.id
_entity.type
_entity.pdbx_description
1 polymer ?
#
loop_
_entity_poly.entity_id
_entity_poly.type
_entity_poly.pdbx_seq_one_letter_code
_entity_poly.pdbx_strand_id
1 'polypeptide(L)'
;MIMFHYLYTNDMRIDSLPEKAYQFATMFLTDSLPSADEDKSLNNNGNAIGYYLNLKSKGNSAKLIANGNFRIVILNFIKKFQFPNPRTKESFINSINDEITLSPLREIIKLLFLAKLTGLNNFYLTKDEVENFIFFYKNVAKSNNFDRYSLLSEILNYRKTSHLPNYIASEEQKDWKQKDRQLNELIAILKWSGFIEYEQDRISLKLDSDLSNMHKAELYDIINFNEFWDYSNIQHEEKWEIIQKSYFEYIDKDLDIYLQNPTTNLVNNYLPRETENVPLSKPFLLLAGVSGTGKSRFIREQVEKKERKERYQLVAVRPDWHEPSDLLGYVSRLSGSAQYVMTDVLKFIVKAWQAIENKCKFERNEDGKIVVKGDLNLDLRSDIAPYWLCLDEMNLAPVEQYFADYLSVLETREWQWNSEGFEYYTEALLSPTTWSDISNFQQTLGVSDELWEYFQQNGIGIPFNLIVAGTVNMDETTHAFSRKVLDRALSFDFSEFYPNEFDTFFTPTTKPKLFTYPIYSQLKQGDLDDELVNKSIKFITALNQKFENTPFKLGYRALNELLLSIQAFQTKNDIELQAVWDDFVMTKVLPRIEGDETKVGDVLDEIETVLKEQLSSISQSGRPDLWRESTNEPQSLLEIKCRSLAKAEHMKKLLKDRGMVSFW
;
A
#
# COMPACT_ATOMS: atom_id res chain seq x y z
N MET A 1 -36.16 -29.33 -7.22
CA MET A 1 -36.24 -28.59 -5.93
C MET A 1 -34.85 -28.08 -5.63
N ILE A 2 -34.67 -26.77 -5.59
CA ILE A 2 -33.33 -26.19 -5.37
C ILE A 2 -33.18 -26.03 -3.86
N MET A 3 -32.35 -26.87 -3.22
CA MET A 3 -32.00 -26.75 -1.80
C MET A 3 -30.67 -26.04 -1.63
N PHE A 4 -30.66 -24.91 -0.93
CA PHE A 4 -29.43 -24.14 -0.62
C PHE A 4 -29.12 -24.23 0.86
N HIS A 5 -27.96 -24.74 1.21
CA HIS A 5 -27.45 -24.71 2.56
C HIS A 5 -26.30 -23.72 2.68
N TYR A 6 -26.54 -22.58 3.32
CA TYR A 6 -25.52 -21.58 3.63
C TYR A 6 -24.89 -21.79 5.00
N LEU A 7 -23.96 -20.91 5.37
CA LEU A 7 -23.33 -20.85 6.68
C LEU A 7 -24.41 -20.99 7.78
N TYR A 8 -24.58 -22.20 8.26
CA TYR A 8 -25.54 -22.53 9.29
C TYR A 8 -24.82 -22.62 10.62
N THR A 9 -24.87 -21.55 11.41
CA THR A 9 -24.37 -21.58 12.77
C THR A 9 -25.50 -21.16 13.71
N ASN A 10 -25.89 -22.07 14.60
CA ASN A 10 -27.01 -21.83 15.51
C ASN A 10 -26.79 -20.65 16.45
N ASP A 11 -25.54 -20.24 16.75
CA ASP A 11 -25.21 -19.27 17.80
C ASP A 11 -24.15 -18.23 17.41
N MET A 12 -23.75 -18.11 16.14
CA MET A 12 -22.75 -17.11 15.75
C MET A 12 -23.35 -15.74 15.57
N ARG A 13 -22.86 -14.79 16.37
CA ARG A 13 -22.87 -13.39 15.99
C ARG A 13 -21.83 -13.22 14.89
N ILE A 14 -22.27 -12.83 13.71
CA ILE A 14 -21.39 -12.63 12.54
C ILE A 14 -20.36 -11.53 12.81
N ASP A 15 -20.70 -10.57 13.67
CA ASP A 15 -19.78 -9.51 14.10
C ASP A 15 -18.52 -10.04 14.81
N SER A 16 -18.53 -11.28 15.32
CA SER A 16 -17.37 -11.94 15.93
C SER A 16 -16.76 -13.05 15.06
N LEU A 17 -17.05 -13.08 13.77
CA LEU A 17 -16.56 -14.13 12.86
C LEU A 17 -15.02 -14.17 12.78
N PRO A 18 -14.28 -13.03 12.72
CA PRO A 18 -12.81 -13.06 12.66
C PRO A 18 -12.20 -13.73 13.90
N GLU A 19 -12.63 -13.36 15.11
CA GLU A 19 -12.10 -13.93 16.35
C GLU A 19 -12.38 -15.42 16.46
N LYS A 20 -13.61 -15.83 16.08
CA LYS A 20 -13.98 -17.24 16.07
C LYS A 20 -13.26 -18.03 14.98
N ALA A 21 -13.07 -17.44 13.80
CA ALA A 21 -12.30 -18.07 12.74
C ALA A 21 -10.85 -18.30 13.19
N TYR A 22 -10.24 -17.31 13.85
CA TYR A 22 -8.91 -17.44 14.44
C TYR A 22 -8.85 -18.56 15.51
N GLN A 23 -9.79 -18.54 16.46
CA GLN A 23 -9.90 -19.55 17.48
C GLN A 23 -10.01 -20.96 16.90
N PHE A 24 -10.92 -21.17 15.94
CA PHE A 24 -11.10 -22.46 15.30
C PHE A 24 -9.95 -22.87 14.39
N ALA A 25 -9.32 -21.93 13.67
CA ALA A 25 -8.13 -22.22 12.88
C ALA A 25 -7.02 -22.77 13.78
N THR A 26 -6.77 -22.14 14.91
CA THR A 26 -5.81 -22.61 15.92
C THR A 26 -6.18 -23.99 16.46
N MET A 27 -7.46 -24.20 16.83
CA MET A 27 -7.93 -25.49 17.33
C MET A 27 -7.80 -26.63 16.30
N PHE A 28 -8.06 -26.38 15.02
CA PHE A 28 -7.86 -27.36 13.96
C PHE A 28 -6.38 -27.67 13.75
N LEU A 29 -5.52 -26.68 13.72
CA LEU A 29 -4.09 -26.87 13.54
C LEU A 29 -3.42 -27.62 14.68
N THR A 30 -3.91 -27.44 15.91
CA THR A 30 -3.39 -28.08 17.14
C THR A 30 -4.15 -29.34 17.57
N ASP A 31 -5.14 -29.78 16.79
CA ASP A 31 -6.02 -30.92 17.13
C ASP A 31 -6.73 -30.78 18.48
N SER A 32 -7.04 -29.53 18.89
CA SER A 32 -7.64 -29.23 20.19
C SER A 32 -9.14 -28.93 20.16
N LEU A 33 -9.81 -29.12 19.01
CA LEU A 33 -11.28 -28.98 18.94
C LEU A 33 -11.95 -30.10 19.76
N PRO A 34 -12.77 -29.77 20.78
CA PRO A 34 -13.40 -30.79 21.61
C PRO A 34 -14.38 -31.64 20.79
N SER A 35 -14.58 -32.89 21.23
CA SER A 35 -15.59 -33.78 20.66
C SER A 35 -17.00 -33.28 20.96
N ALA A 36 -17.99 -33.80 20.24
CA ALA A 36 -19.40 -33.47 20.48
C ALA A 36 -19.91 -33.93 21.85
N ASP A 37 -19.26 -34.92 22.46
CA ASP A 37 -19.57 -35.39 23.81
C ASP A 37 -18.99 -34.50 24.91
N GLU A 38 -17.89 -33.82 24.63
CA GLU A 38 -17.24 -32.87 25.56
C GLU A 38 -17.88 -31.48 25.50
N ASP A 39 -18.05 -30.92 24.31
CA ASP A 39 -18.75 -29.67 24.06
C ASP A 39 -19.44 -29.67 22.70
N LYS A 40 -20.71 -30.01 22.69
CA LYS A 40 -21.53 -30.09 21.46
C LYS A 40 -21.67 -28.76 20.73
N SER A 41 -21.76 -27.65 21.47
CA SER A 41 -21.93 -26.32 20.85
C SER A 41 -20.66 -25.88 20.15
N LEU A 42 -19.53 -25.96 20.85
CA LEU A 42 -18.22 -25.57 20.31
C LEU A 42 -17.81 -26.46 19.14
N ASN A 43 -18.05 -27.78 19.23
CA ASN A 43 -17.79 -28.73 18.18
C ASN A 43 -18.60 -28.42 16.91
N ASN A 44 -19.93 -28.19 17.05
CA ASN A 44 -20.79 -27.89 15.92
C ASN A 44 -20.41 -26.58 15.21
N ASN A 45 -20.12 -25.52 16.00
CA ASN A 45 -19.72 -24.23 15.47
C ASN A 45 -18.36 -24.32 14.78
N GLY A 46 -17.39 -24.98 15.41
CA GLY A 46 -16.06 -25.22 14.83
C GLY A 46 -16.15 -25.99 13.51
N ASN A 47 -16.94 -27.07 13.48
CA ASN A 47 -17.16 -27.85 12.27
C ASN A 47 -17.87 -27.06 11.14
N ALA A 48 -18.81 -26.17 11.46
CA ALA A 48 -19.48 -25.33 10.47
C ALA A 48 -18.51 -24.32 9.84
N ILE A 49 -17.84 -23.51 10.67
CA ILE A 49 -16.85 -22.52 10.21
C ILE A 49 -15.67 -23.23 9.53
N GLY A 50 -15.20 -24.31 10.14
CA GLY A 50 -14.10 -25.11 9.63
C GLY A 50 -14.35 -25.68 8.25
N TYR A 51 -15.62 -25.98 7.92
CA TYR A 51 -15.99 -26.39 6.57
C TYR A 51 -15.96 -25.21 5.59
N TYR A 52 -16.69 -24.13 5.91
CA TYR A 52 -16.86 -23.02 4.96
C TYR A 52 -15.56 -22.25 4.68
N LEU A 53 -14.76 -21.99 5.71
CA LEU A 53 -13.47 -21.32 5.55
C LEU A 53 -12.31 -22.28 5.31
N ASN A 54 -12.59 -23.56 5.04
CA ASN A 54 -11.63 -24.61 4.79
C ASN A 54 -10.59 -24.86 5.91
N LEU A 55 -10.96 -24.60 7.18
CA LEU A 55 -10.04 -24.78 8.30
C LEU A 55 -9.79 -26.26 8.63
N LYS A 56 -10.77 -27.13 8.34
CA LYS A 56 -10.70 -28.57 8.60
C LYS A 56 -9.61 -29.29 7.81
N SER A 57 -9.28 -28.76 6.63
CA SER A 57 -8.19 -29.31 5.80
C SER A 57 -6.81 -29.10 6.42
N LYS A 58 -6.69 -28.21 7.43
CA LYS A 58 -5.42 -27.74 7.98
C LYS A 58 -4.49 -27.16 6.89
N GLY A 59 -5.07 -26.75 5.79
CA GLY A 59 -4.39 -26.19 4.62
C GLY A 59 -4.02 -24.72 4.78
N ASN A 60 -3.90 -24.04 3.64
CA ASN A 60 -3.44 -22.66 3.58
C ASN A 60 -4.41 -21.69 4.24
N SER A 61 -5.72 -21.90 4.08
CA SER A 61 -6.75 -21.07 4.76
C SER A 61 -6.61 -21.09 6.29
N ALA A 62 -6.44 -22.28 6.89
CA ALA A 62 -6.28 -22.40 8.34
C ALA A 62 -5.01 -21.71 8.83
N LYS A 63 -3.88 -21.89 8.13
CA LYS A 63 -2.60 -21.27 8.47
C LYS A 63 -2.67 -19.75 8.33
N LEU A 64 -3.30 -19.23 7.27
CA LEU A 64 -3.46 -17.79 7.06
C LEU A 64 -4.30 -17.15 8.17
N ILE A 65 -5.44 -17.75 8.55
CA ILE A 65 -6.27 -17.21 9.63
C ILE A 65 -5.53 -17.27 10.97
N ALA A 66 -4.84 -18.37 11.27
CA ALA A 66 -4.04 -18.49 12.50
C ALA A 66 -2.89 -17.45 12.56
N ASN A 67 -2.43 -16.98 11.40
CA ASN A 67 -1.44 -15.90 11.28
C ASN A 67 -2.08 -14.50 11.18
N GLY A 68 -3.37 -14.34 11.49
CA GLY A 68 -4.07 -13.05 11.46
C GLY A 68 -4.62 -12.61 10.10
N ASN A 69 -4.48 -13.43 9.05
CA ASN A 69 -4.87 -13.07 7.67
C ASN A 69 -6.32 -13.46 7.34
N PHE A 70 -7.29 -13.11 8.18
CA PHE A 70 -8.72 -13.40 7.97
C PHE A 70 -9.23 -12.81 6.64
N ARG A 71 -8.85 -11.57 6.31
CA ARG A 71 -9.34 -10.87 5.12
C ARG A 71 -9.05 -11.63 3.82
N ILE A 72 -7.84 -12.13 3.65
CA ILE A 72 -7.46 -12.89 2.44
C ILE A 72 -8.36 -14.11 2.28
N VAL A 73 -8.61 -14.83 3.36
CA VAL A 73 -9.43 -16.05 3.32
C VAL A 73 -10.90 -15.73 3.04
N ILE A 74 -11.45 -14.66 3.63
CA ILE A 74 -12.85 -14.27 3.37
C ILE A 74 -13.08 -13.78 1.94
N LEU A 75 -12.15 -13.02 1.36
CA LEU A 75 -12.23 -12.61 -0.04
C LEU A 75 -12.10 -13.79 -0.99
N ASN A 76 -11.19 -14.73 -0.71
CA ASN A 76 -11.09 -15.97 -1.46
C ASN A 76 -12.36 -16.82 -1.36
N PHE A 77 -12.98 -16.88 -0.18
CA PHE A 77 -14.28 -17.52 0.01
C PHE A 77 -15.38 -16.84 -0.82
N ILE A 78 -15.49 -15.52 -0.80
CA ILE A 78 -16.45 -14.76 -1.62
C ILE A 78 -16.23 -15.05 -3.11
N LYS A 79 -15.00 -15.14 -3.55
CA LYS A 79 -14.60 -15.40 -4.93
C LYS A 79 -14.94 -16.83 -5.39
N LYS A 80 -14.69 -17.85 -4.56
CA LYS A 80 -14.72 -19.26 -4.94
C LYS A 80 -15.92 -20.04 -4.41
N PHE A 81 -16.66 -19.51 -3.42
CA PHE A 81 -17.83 -20.22 -2.88
C PHE A 81 -18.90 -20.42 -3.95
N GLN A 82 -19.36 -21.66 -4.08
CA GLN A 82 -20.28 -22.06 -5.15
C GLN A 82 -21.26 -23.17 -4.73
N PHE A 83 -22.27 -23.37 -5.55
CA PHE A 83 -23.09 -24.57 -5.63
C PHE A 83 -22.89 -25.25 -7.00
N PRO A 84 -22.81 -26.59 -7.06
CA PRO A 84 -22.81 -27.51 -5.92
C PRO A 84 -21.56 -27.37 -5.07
N ASN A 85 -21.67 -27.65 -3.77
CA ASN A 85 -20.53 -27.83 -2.88
C ASN A 85 -20.75 -29.04 -1.96
N PRO A 86 -19.70 -29.76 -1.54
CA PRO A 86 -19.83 -30.99 -0.80
C PRO A 86 -19.99 -30.79 0.71
N ARG A 87 -20.88 -29.86 1.14
CA ARG A 87 -21.20 -29.64 2.56
C ARG A 87 -21.94 -30.84 3.16
N THR A 88 -23.01 -31.27 2.49
CA THR A 88 -23.72 -32.48 2.81
C THR A 88 -23.93 -33.28 1.52
N LYS A 89 -23.96 -34.62 1.64
CA LYS A 89 -24.10 -35.51 0.49
C LYS A 89 -25.42 -35.29 -0.23
N GLU A 90 -26.50 -35.10 0.53
CA GLU A 90 -27.84 -34.87 0.00
C GLU A 90 -27.91 -33.56 -0.80
N SER A 91 -27.46 -32.43 -0.22
CA SER A 91 -27.47 -31.14 -0.90
C SER A 91 -26.60 -31.13 -2.14
N PHE A 92 -25.43 -31.78 -2.10
CA PHE A 92 -24.54 -31.91 -3.24
C PHE A 92 -25.18 -32.66 -4.41
N ILE A 93 -25.78 -33.84 -4.14
CA ILE A 93 -26.43 -34.66 -5.16
C ILE A 93 -27.67 -33.92 -5.73
N ASN A 94 -28.48 -33.28 -4.90
CA ASN A 94 -29.63 -32.50 -5.34
C ASN A 94 -29.22 -31.34 -6.24
N SER A 95 -28.16 -30.63 -5.88
CA SER A 95 -27.67 -29.52 -6.71
C SER A 95 -27.16 -30.00 -8.08
N ILE A 96 -26.50 -31.17 -8.15
CA ILE A 96 -26.08 -31.77 -9.41
C ILE A 96 -27.30 -32.21 -10.26
N ASN A 97 -28.25 -32.90 -9.65
CA ASN A 97 -29.45 -33.36 -10.35
C ASN A 97 -30.28 -32.19 -10.89
N ASP A 98 -30.28 -31.07 -10.21
CA ASP A 98 -30.93 -29.83 -10.63
C ASP A 98 -30.09 -28.98 -11.57
N GLU A 99 -28.89 -29.46 -11.96
CA GLU A 99 -27.95 -28.78 -12.85
C GLU A 99 -27.50 -27.38 -12.34
N ILE A 100 -27.42 -27.23 -11.01
CA ILE A 100 -27.04 -25.94 -10.40
C ILE A 100 -25.54 -25.69 -10.58
N THR A 101 -25.22 -24.50 -11.10
CA THR A 101 -23.83 -23.98 -11.18
C THR A 101 -23.90 -22.50 -10.83
N LEU A 102 -23.77 -22.18 -9.55
CA LEU A 102 -23.99 -20.83 -9.02
C LEU A 102 -22.92 -20.45 -8.00
N SER A 103 -22.32 -19.28 -8.18
CA SER A 103 -21.48 -18.61 -7.16
C SER A 103 -22.18 -17.33 -6.69
N PRO A 104 -23.07 -17.41 -5.70
CA PRO A 104 -24.02 -16.33 -5.41
C PRO A 104 -23.34 -15.05 -4.91
N LEU A 105 -22.32 -15.15 -4.05
CA LEU A 105 -21.60 -14.00 -3.52
C LEU A 105 -20.93 -13.22 -4.65
N ARG A 106 -20.26 -13.92 -5.53
CA ARG A 106 -19.58 -13.36 -6.69
C ARG A 106 -20.57 -12.74 -7.69
N GLU A 107 -21.70 -13.38 -7.94
CA GLU A 107 -22.71 -12.88 -8.89
C GLU A 107 -23.38 -11.60 -8.38
N ILE A 108 -23.67 -11.47 -7.09
CA ILE A 108 -24.17 -10.24 -6.50
C ILE A 108 -23.20 -9.09 -6.75
N ILE A 109 -21.91 -9.31 -6.49
CA ILE A 109 -20.86 -8.29 -6.70
C ILE A 109 -20.76 -7.91 -8.18
N LYS A 110 -20.72 -8.90 -9.09
CA LYS A 110 -20.65 -8.65 -10.53
C LYS A 110 -21.84 -7.84 -11.05
N LEU A 111 -23.03 -8.13 -10.56
CA LEU A 111 -24.25 -7.41 -10.98
C LEU A 111 -24.28 -5.97 -10.47
N LEU A 112 -23.91 -5.75 -9.21
CA LEU A 112 -23.80 -4.40 -8.63
C LEU A 112 -22.74 -3.58 -9.35
N PHE A 113 -21.60 -4.19 -9.68
CA PHE A 113 -20.54 -3.51 -10.43
C PHE A 113 -20.97 -3.19 -11.87
N LEU A 114 -21.64 -4.11 -12.55
CA LEU A 114 -22.17 -3.86 -13.89
C LEU A 114 -23.18 -2.71 -13.90
N ALA A 115 -24.08 -2.68 -12.92
CA ALA A 115 -25.03 -1.59 -12.79
C ALA A 115 -24.33 -0.22 -12.66
N LYS A 116 -23.24 -0.16 -11.90
CA LYS A 116 -22.42 1.03 -11.76
C LYS A 116 -21.74 1.44 -13.09
N LEU A 117 -21.16 0.49 -13.82
CA LEU A 117 -20.54 0.74 -15.12
C LEU A 117 -21.55 1.25 -16.16
N THR A 118 -22.83 0.89 -16.05
CA THR A 118 -23.92 1.36 -16.93
C THR A 118 -24.51 2.70 -16.50
N GLY A 119 -23.92 3.37 -15.52
CA GLY A 119 -24.35 4.69 -15.03
C GLY A 119 -25.46 4.64 -13.98
N LEU A 120 -25.82 3.48 -13.48
CA LEU A 120 -26.80 3.30 -12.39
C LEU A 120 -26.11 3.42 -11.02
N ASN A 121 -25.57 4.59 -10.70
CA ASN A 121 -24.72 4.82 -9.52
C ASN A 121 -25.41 4.51 -8.17
N ASN A 122 -26.75 4.57 -8.11
CA ASN A 122 -27.52 4.28 -6.89
C ASN A 122 -28.22 2.92 -6.95
N PHE A 123 -27.73 2.00 -7.79
CA PHE A 123 -28.31 0.67 -7.89
C PHE A 123 -28.01 -0.15 -6.64
N TYR A 124 -28.98 -0.90 -6.18
CA TYR A 124 -28.89 -1.81 -5.03
C TYR A 124 -29.68 -3.09 -5.34
N LEU A 125 -29.52 -4.11 -4.53
CA LEU A 125 -30.34 -5.30 -4.52
C LEU A 125 -31.05 -5.42 -3.17
N THR A 126 -32.33 -5.79 -3.17
CA THR A 126 -33.05 -6.19 -1.95
C THR A 126 -32.88 -7.68 -1.70
N LYS A 127 -33.22 -8.15 -0.49
CA LYS A 127 -33.23 -9.59 -0.18
C LYS A 127 -34.16 -10.36 -1.11
N ASP A 128 -35.33 -9.80 -1.40
CA ASP A 128 -36.31 -10.39 -2.34
C ASP A 128 -35.70 -10.51 -3.75
N GLU A 129 -34.99 -9.50 -4.22
CA GLU A 129 -34.32 -9.53 -5.52
C GLU A 129 -33.18 -10.54 -5.55
N VAL A 130 -32.39 -10.63 -4.47
CA VAL A 130 -31.35 -11.66 -4.35
C VAL A 130 -31.95 -13.06 -4.38
N GLU A 131 -33.02 -13.30 -3.64
CA GLU A 131 -33.74 -14.57 -3.68
C GLU A 131 -34.20 -14.91 -5.10
N ASN A 132 -34.97 -14.01 -5.69
CA ASN A 132 -35.64 -14.29 -6.97
C ASN A 132 -34.68 -14.31 -8.15
N PHE A 133 -33.77 -13.35 -8.25
CA PHE A 133 -32.92 -13.14 -9.43
C PHE A 133 -31.53 -13.75 -9.35
N ILE A 134 -31.03 -14.07 -8.15
CA ILE A 134 -29.73 -14.75 -8.01
C ILE A 134 -29.94 -16.25 -7.78
N PHE A 135 -30.78 -16.62 -6.82
CA PHE A 135 -30.94 -18.02 -6.44
C PHE A 135 -31.98 -18.80 -7.27
N PHE A 136 -33.13 -18.21 -7.53
CA PHE A 136 -34.23 -18.88 -8.16
C PHE A 136 -34.49 -18.48 -9.62
N TYR A 137 -33.62 -17.66 -10.20
CA TYR A 137 -33.65 -17.40 -11.63
C TYR A 137 -32.87 -18.48 -12.36
N LYS A 138 -33.61 -19.31 -13.16
CA LYS A 138 -33.06 -20.52 -13.79
C LYS A 138 -31.82 -20.27 -14.63
N ASN A 139 -31.79 -19.16 -15.37
CA ASN A 139 -30.66 -18.82 -16.23
C ASN A 139 -29.39 -18.47 -15.42
N VAL A 140 -29.54 -17.91 -14.23
CA VAL A 140 -28.42 -17.58 -13.31
C VAL A 140 -27.98 -18.82 -12.54
N ALA A 141 -28.93 -19.58 -12.01
CA ALA A 141 -28.65 -20.72 -11.17
C ALA A 141 -28.09 -21.95 -11.93
N LYS A 142 -28.36 -22.06 -13.24
CA LYS A 142 -27.99 -23.22 -14.07
C LYS A 142 -26.94 -22.93 -15.16
N SER A 143 -26.40 -21.74 -15.23
CA SER A 143 -25.48 -21.36 -16.29
C SER A 143 -24.38 -20.40 -15.82
N ASN A 144 -23.15 -20.75 -16.11
CA ASN A 144 -21.99 -19.89 -15.88
C ASN A 144 -21.92 -18.73 -16.88
N ASN A 145 -22.66 -18.84 -18.00
CA ASN A 145 -22.58 -17.92 -19.13
C ASN A 145 -23.96 -17.35 -19.47
N PHE A 146 -24.52 -16.54 -18.56
CA PHE A 146 -25.75 -15.81 -18.77
C PHE A 146 -25.48 -14.32 -19.01
N ASP A 147 -26.42 -13.65 -19.70
CA ASP A 147 -26.32 -12.21 -19.97
C ASP A 147 -26.75 -11.40 -18.75
N ARG A 148 -25.78 -10.80 -18.07
CA ARG A 148 -26.00 -9.96 -16.88
C ARG A 148 -26.68 -8.62 -17.21
N TYR A 149 -26.58 -8.12 -18.45
CA TYR A 149 -27.30 -6.92 -18.86
C TYR A 149 -28.80 -7.20 -18.95
N SER A 150 -29.17 -8.35 -19.51
CA SER A 150 -30.58 -8.81 -19.54
C SER A 150 -31.13 -8.99 -18.13
N LEU A 151 -30.35 -9.62 -17.23
CA LEU A 151 -30.74 -9.77 -15.82
C LEU A 151 -30.95 -8.41 -15.13
N LEU A 152 -30.08 -7.46 -15.33
CA LEU A 152 -30.22 -6.10 -14.79
C LEU A 152 -31.48 -5.43 -15.30
N SER A 153 -31.78 -5.56 -16.60
CA SER A 153 -32.98 -5.02 -17.22
C SER A 153 -34.27 -5.65 -16.66
N GLU A 154 -34.24 -6.93 -16.38
CA GLU A 154 -35.37 -7.63 -15.78
C GLU A 154 -35.63 -7.22 -14.33
N ILE A 155 -34.57 -7.01 -13.52
CA ILE A 155 -34.72 -6.47 -12.17
C ILE A 155 -35.34 -5.08 -12.20
N LEU A 156 -34.86 -4.22 -13.10
CA LEU A 156 -35.43 -2.87 -13.26
C LEU A 156 -36.88 -2.89 -13.74
N ASN A 157 -37.26 -3.85 -14.59
CA ASN A 157 -38.64 -4.04 -15.02
C ASN A 157 -39.52 -4.58 -13.87
N TYR A 158 -39.00 -5.53 -13.07
CA TYR A 158 -39.69 -6.04 -11.88
C TYR A 158 -40.02 -4.91 -10.90
N ARG A 159 -39.09 -3.99 -10.65
CA ARG A 159 -39.31 -2.81 -9.80
C ARG A 159 -40.46 -1.91 -10.31
N LYS A 160 -40.67 -1.85 -11.63
CA LYS A 160 -41.74 -1.04 -12.26
C LYS A 160 -43.09 -1.72 -12.27
N THR A 161 -43.08 -3.04 -12.47
CA THR A 161 -44.31 -3.81 -12.78
C THR A 161 -44.75 -4.72 -11.64
N SER A 162 -43.89 -5.00 -10.68
CA SER A 162 -44.05 -6.01 -9.63
C SER A 162 -44.39 -7.41 -10.19
N HIS A 163 -44.01 -7.66 -11.45
CA HIS A 163 -44.27 -8.93 -12.13
C HIS A 163 -42.98 -9.70 -12.31
N LEU A 164 -42.92 -10.91 -11.72
CA LEU A 164 -41.75 -11.77 -11.84
C LEU A 164 -41.69 -12.43 -13.22
N PRO A 165 -40.53 -12.53 -13.86
CA PRO A 165 -40.34 -13.24 -15.10
C PRO A 165 -40.70 -14.73 -14.98
N ASN A 166 -41.20 -15.35 -16.08
CA ASN A 166 -41.57 -16.77 -16.13
C ASN A 166 -40.41 -17.76 -15.87
N TYR A 167 -39.17 -17.27 -15.89
CA TYR A 167 -37.95 -18.09 -15.65
C TYR A 167 -37.61 -18.23 -14.17
N ILE A 168 -38.30 -17.51 -13.29
CA ILE A 168 -38.14 -17.63 -11.83
C ILE A 168 -38.93 -18.85 -11.36
N ALA A 169 -38.35 -19.60 -10.44
CA ALA A 169 -39.04 -20.75 -9.84
C ALA A 169 -40.32 -20.28 -9.13
N SER A 170 -41.42 -21.03 -9.29
CA SER A 170 -42.65 -20.76 -8.55
C SER A 170 -42.46 -20.98 -7.04
N GLU A 171 -43.32 -20.40 -6.20
CA GLU A 171 -43.23 -20.58 -4.74
C GLU A 171 -43.26 -22.05 -4.31
N GLU A 172 -43.98 -22.90 -5.04
CA GLU A 172 -44.02 -24.36 -4.82
C GLU A 172 -42.69 -25.05 -5.14
N GLN A 173 -41.84 -24.44 -5.96
CA GLN A 173 -40.51 -24.94 -6.32
C GLN A 173 -39.38 -24.40 -5.44
N LYS A 174 -39.68 -23.44 -4.57
CA LYS A 174 -38.73 -22.85 -3.62
C LYS A 174 -38.82 -23.60 -2.29
N ASP A 175 -37.83 -24.42 -2.00
CA ASP A 175 -37.68 -25.05 -0.68
C ASP A 175 -36.41 -24.52 0.00
N TRP A 176 -36.51 -23.32 0.55
CA TRP A 176 -35.41 -22.68 1.28
C TRP A 176 -35.78 -22.50 2.75
N LYS A 177 -35.44 -23.53 3.53
CA LYS A 177 -35.64 -23.48 4.99
C LYS A 177 -34.71 -22.42 5.62
N GLN A 178 -35.30 -21.61 6.50
CA GLN A 178 -34.57 -20.52 7.21
C GLN A 178 -33.97 -19.46 6.26
N LYS A 179 -34.60 -19.15 5.18
CA LYS A 179 -34.21 -18.20 4.15
C LYS A 179 -33.70 -16.86 4.73
N ASP A 180 -34.49 -16.20 5.54
CA ASP A 180 -34.18 -14.86 6.06
C ASP A 180 -32.89 -14.86 6.86
N ARG A 181 -32.65 -15.89 7.64
CA ARG A 181 -31.42 -16.04 8.41
C ARG A 181 -30.23 -16.24 7.48
N GLN A 182 -30.34 -17.12 6.49
CA GLN A 182 -29.24 -17.42 5.58
C GLN A 182 -28.92 -16.22 4.67
N LEU A 183 -29.91 -15.43 4.25
CA LEU A 183 -29.68 -14.17 3.53
C LEU A 183 -28.97 -13.14 4.40
N ASN A 184 -29.31 -13.03 5.68
CA ASN A 184 -28.61 -12.15 6.60
C ASN A 184 -27.12 -12.56 6.77
N GLU A 185 -26.85 -13.86 6.88
CA GLU A 185 -25.49 -14.39 6.96
C GLU A 185 -24.70 -14.11 5.67
N LEU A 186 -25.30 -14.29 4.51
CA LEU A 186 -24.69 -13.96 3.21
C LEU A 186 -24.35 -12.47 3.10
N ILE A 187 -25.27 -11.60 3.49
CA ILE A 187 -25.07 -10.14 3.47
C ILE A 187 -23.93 -9.74 4.41
N ALA A 188 -23.86 -10.36 5.58
CA ALA A 188 -22.79 -10.09 6.52
C ALA A 188 -21.41 -10.52 5.98
N ILE A 189 -21.33 -11.67 5.30
CA ILE A 189 -20.11 -12.09 4.61
C ILE A 189 -19.72 -11.08 3.52
N LEU A 190 -20.68 -10.60 2.73
CA LEU A 190 -20.43 -9.58 1.72
C LEU A 190 -19.92 -8.27 2.33
N LYS A 191 -20.41 -7.86 3.51
CA LYS A 191 -19.90 -6.68 4.22
C LYS A 191 -18.43 -6.83 4.63
N TRP A 192 -17.95 -8.03 4.95
CA TRP A 192 -16.55 -8.29 5.24
C TRP A 192 -15.61 -8.05 4.06
N SER A 193 -16.14 -7.96 2.85
CA SER A 193 -15.37 -7.52 1.68
C SER A 193 -14.86 -6.07 1.80
N GLY A 194 -15.54 -5.24 2.59
CA GLY A 194 -15.25 -3.82 2.77
C GLY A 194 -15.78 -2.91 1.67
N PHE A 195 -16.23 -3.45 0.53
CA PHE A 195 -16.76 -2.67 -0.60
C PHE A 195 -18.28 -2.83 -0.80
N ILE A 196 -18.96 -3.57 0.08
CA ILE A 196 -20.43 -3.71 0.08
C ILE A 196 -21.01 -3.02 1.31
N GLU A 197 -22.08 -2.26 1.09
CA GLU A 197 -22.91 -1.66 2.13
C GLU A 197 -24.27 -2.35 2.19
N TYR A 198 -24.86 -2.37 3.37
CA TYR A 198 -26.22 -2.84 3.59
C TYR A 198 -26.94 -1.94 4.57
N GLU A 199 -27.93 -1.21 4.06
CA GLU A 199 -28.77 -0.29 4.83
C GLU A 199 -30.20 -0.35 4.31
N GLN A 200 -31.18 -0.32 5.20
CA GLN A 200 -32.61 -0.28 4.86
C GLN A 200 -33.05 -1.34 3.82
N ASP A 201 -32.58 -2.58 3.99
CA ASP A 201 -32.80 -3.72 3.08
C ASP A 201 -32.21 -3.53 1.66
N ARG A 202 -31.17 -2.72 1.52
CA ARG A 202 -30.47 -2.44 0.27
C ARG A 202 -29.01 -2.89 0.35
N ILE A 203 -28.65 -3.80 -0.52
CA ILE A 203 -27.26 -4.23 -0.73
C ILE A 203 -26.72 -3.41 -1.88
N SER A 204 -25.71 -2.59 -1.63
CA SER A 204 -25.12 -1.69 -2.62
C SER A 204 -23.61 -1.77 -2.63
N LEU A 205 -23.02 -1.41 -3.75
CA LEU A 205 -21.57 -1.20 -3.85
C LEU A 205 -21.25 0.21 -3.38
N LYS A 206 -20.22 0.36 -2.54
CA LYS A 206 -19.72 1.68 -2.11
C LYS A 206 -19.39 2.57 -3.29
N LEU A 207 -19.47 3.89 -3.10
CA LEU A 207 -19.05 4.86 -4.11
C LEU A 207 -17.54 4.75 -4.34
N ASP A 208 -17.06 5.15 -5.53
CA ASP A 208 -15.63 5.10 -5.87
C ASP A 208 -14.78 6.02 -4.97
N SER A 209 -15.37 7.11 -4.48
CA SER A 209 -14.73 7.99 -3.49
C SER A 209 -14.47 7.31 -2.14
N ASP A 210 -15.27 6.30 -1.81
CA ASP A 210 -15.25 5.61 -0.51
C ASP A 210 -14.51 4.26 -0.58
N LEU A 211 -14.06 3.89 -1.78
CA LEU A 211 -13.28 2.67 -2.02
C LEU A 211 -11.80 3.00 -2.11
N SER A 212 -11.01 2.39 -1.23
CA SER A 212 -9.56 2.40 -1.36
C SER A 212 -9.12 1.70 -2.66
N ASN A 213 -7.92 2.01 -3.14
CA ASN A 213 -7.37 1.33 -4.33
C ASN A 213 -7.23 -0.18 -4.11
N MET A 214 -6.95 -0.61 -2.88
CA MET A 214 -6.94 -2.02 -2.51
C MET A 214 -8.32 -2.66 -2.70
N HIS A 215 -9.39 -2.04 -2.18
CA HIS A 215 -10.76 -2.53 -2.38
C HIS A 215 -11.11 -2.61 -3.86
N LYS A 216 -10.65 -1.65 -4.67
CA LYS A 216 -10.86 -1.68 -6.13
C LYS A 216 -10.14 -2.86 -6.76
N ALA A 217 -8.86 -3.12 -6.41
CA ALA A 217 -8.10 -4.25 -6.92
C ALA A 217 -8.73 -5.60 -6.52
N GLU A 218 -9.12 -5.77 -5.26
CA GLU A 218 -9.84 -6.95 -4.78
C GLU A 218 -11.19 -7.15 -5.47
N LEU A 219 -11.92 -6.05 -5.68
CA LEU A 219 -13.17 -6.06 -6.43
C LEU A 219 -12.96 -6.52 -7.87
N TYR A 220 -11.92 -6.01 -8.56
CA TYR A 220 -11.54 -6.44 -9.91
C TYR A 220 -11.14 -7.91 -9.96
N ASP A 221 -10.40 -8.42 -8.98
CA ASP A 221 -10.04 -9.84 -8.90
C ASP A 221 -11.30 -10.73 -8.81
N ILE A 222 -12.28 -10.34 -8.00
CA ILE A 222 -13.55 -11.07 -7.89
C ILE A 222 -14.37 -10.98 -9.18
N ILE A 223 -14.43 -9.80 -9.83
CA ILE A 223 -15.21 -9.58 -11.04
C ILE A 223 -14.64 -10.39 -12.21
N ASN A 224 -13.34 -10.44 -12.35
CA ASN A 224 -12.65 -11.14 -13.43
C ASN A 224 -12.58 -12.65 -13.21
N PHE A 225 -12.83 -13.12 -11.99
CA PHE A 225 -12.78 -14.54 -11.69
C PHE A 225 -14.03 -15.24 -12.23
N ASN A 226 -13.84 -16.27 -13.07
CA ASN A 226 -14.90 -17.04 -13.73
C ASN A 226 -14.78 -18.55 -13.52
N GLU A 227 -13.74 -19.01 -12.83
CA GLU A 227 -13.53 -20.43 -12.59
C GLU A 227 -14.58 -20.99 -11.63
N PHE A 228 -14.89 -22.26 -11.82
CA PHE A 228 -15.70 -23.09 -10.93
C PHE A 228 -14.93 -24.35 -10.60
N TRP A 229 -15.20 -24.93 -9.43
CA TRP A 229 -14.70 -26.25 -9.10
C TRP A 229 -15.31 -27.26 -10.08
N ASP A 230 -14.46 -27.99 -10.78
CA ASP A 230 -14.87 -29.04 -11.72
C ASP A 230 -15.16 -30.32 -10.96
N TYR A 231 -16.42 -30.71 -10.92
CA TYR A 231 -16.89 -31.95 -10.33
C TYR A 231 -17.35 -32.97 -11.41
N SER A 232 -17.17 -32.67 -12.70
CA SER A 232 -17.60 -33.52 -13.82
C SER A 232 -16.91 -34.90 -13.83
N ASN A 233 -15.68 -34.97 -13.33
CA ASN A 233 -14.88 -36.18 -13.26
C ASN A 233 -15.11 -36.98 -11.97
N ILE A 234 -16.01 -36.53 -11.07
CA ILE A 234 -16.30 -37.21 -9.83
C ILE A 234 -17.31 -38.31 -10.10
N GLN A 235 -16.87 -39.56 -9.96
CA GLN A 235 -17.76 -40.72 -10.09
C GLN A 235 -18.65 -40.81 -8.84
N HIS A 236 -19.94 -41.14 -9.04
CA HIS A 236 -20.91 -41.28 -7.94
C HIS A 236 -20.54 -42.36 -6.90
N GLU A 237 -19.57 -43.22 -7.20
CA GLU A 237 -19.07 -44.26 -6.33
C GLU A 237 -17.87 -43.84 -5.50
N GLU A 238 -17.32 -42.64 -5.69
CA GLU A 238 -16.19 -42.15 -4.91
C GLU A 238 -16.55 -41.95 -3.44
N LYS A 239 -15.56 -42.20 -2.56
CA LYS A 239 -15.72 -41.93 -1.13
C LYS A 239 -15.96 -40.43 -0.91
N TRP A 240 -16.95 -40.11 -0.08
CA TRP A 240 -17.35 -38.73 0.23
C TRP A 240 -16.20 -37.83 0.66
N GLU A 241 -15.24 -38.37 1.39
CA GLU A 241 -14.04 -37.68 1.84
C GLU A 241 -13.13 -37.21 0.68
N ILE A 242 -13.06 -37.98 -0.42
CA ILE A 242 -12.29 -37.62 -1.61
C ILE A 242 -12.96 -36.41 -2.31
N ILE A 243 -14.27 -36.41 -2.42
CA ILE A 243 -15.04 -35.29 -3.00
C ILE A 243 -14.83 -34.02 -2.18
N GLN A 244 -14.94 -34.11 -0.85
CA GLN A 244 -14.69 -32.97 0.04
C GLN A 244 -13.25 -32.47 -0.07
N LYS A 245 -12.28 -33.36 -0.12
CA LYS A 245 -10.87 -33.00 -0.25
C LYS A 245 -10.59 -32.24 -1.55
N SER A 246 -11.12 -32.70 -2.68
CA SER A 246 -10.98 -32.02 -3.98
C SER A 246 -11.56 -30.61 -3.96
N TYR A 247 -12.71 -30.40 -3.31
CA TYR A 247 -13.28 -29.06 -3.14
C TYR A 247 -12.39 -28.17 -2.25
N PHE A 248 -11.84 -28.71 -1.19
CA PHE A 248 -10.94 -27.96 -0.30
C PHE A 248 -9.62 -27.58 -0.98
N GLU A 249 -9.10 -28.46 -1.85
CA GLU A 249 -7.94 -28.14 -2.68
C GLU A 249 -8.24 -27.00 -3.67
N TYR A 250 -9.43 -27.00 -4.26
CA TYR A 250 -9.88 -25.88 -5.09
C TYR A 250 -10.01 -24.57 -4.31
N ILE A 251 -10.57 -24.59 -3.10
CA ILE A 251 -10.66 -23.39 -2.26
C ILE A 251 -9.26 -22.87 -1.87
N ASP A 252 -8.34 -23.75 -1.48
CA ASP A 252 -6.99 -23.39 -1.04
C ASP A 252 -6.00 -23.10 -2.18
N LYS A 253 -6.38 -23.42 -3.42
CA LYS A 253 -5.54 -23.15 -4.59
C LYS A 253 -5.17 -21.66 -4.62
N ASP A 254 -3.89 -21.37 -4.85
CA ASP A 254 -3.30 -20.03 -4.95
C ASP A 254 -3.18 -19.25 -3.61
N LEU A 255 -3.50 -19.89 -2.46
CA LEU A 255 -3.30 -19.26 -1.15
C LEU A 255 -1.90 -19.48 -0.55
N ASP A 256 -1.11 -20.40 -1.11
CA ASP A 256 0.27 -20.67 -0.69
C ASP A 256 1.19 -19.45 -0.87
N ILE A 257 0.94 -18.63 -1.88
CA ILE A 257 1.63 -17.37 -2.15
C ILE A 257 1.64 -16.45 -0.90
N TYR A 258 0.54 -16.47 -0.15
CA TYR A 258 0.36 -15.64 1.04
C TYR A 258 0.99 -16.22 2.31
N LEU A 259 1.38 -17.50 2.30
CA LEU A 259 2.04 -18.16 3.42
C LEU A 259 3.56 -18.09 3.34
N GLN A 260 4.11 -17.98 2.15
CA GLN A 260 5.56 -17.93 1.93
C GLN A 260 6.17 -16.63 2.48
N ASN A 261 5.36 -15.55 2.59
CA ASN A 261 5.80 -14.27 3.16
C ASN A 261 4.67 -13.63 4.00
N PRO A 262 4.44 -14.06 5.25
CA PRO A 262 3.26 -13.64 6.02
C PRO A 262 3.23 -12.16 6.40
N THR A 263 4.39 -11.53 6.62
CA THR A 263 4.48 -10.10 6.98
C THR A 263 4.60 -9.20 5.76
N THR A 264 5.40 -9.58 4.80
CA THR A 264 5.60 -8.86 3.54
C THR A 264 4.33 -8.86 2.69
N ASN A 265 3.56 -9.96 2.73
CA ASN A 265 2.30 -10.06 1.97
C ASN A 265 1.17 -9.18 2.53
N LEU A 266 1.15 -8.89 3.84
CA LEU A 266 0.18 -7.94 4.37
C LEU A 266 0.39 -6.55 3.77
N VAL A 267 1.63 -6.06 3.73
CA VAL A 267 1.93 -4.74 3.19
C VAL A 267 2.04 -4.75 1.66
N ASN A 268 2.62 -5.80 1.06
CA ASN A 268 2.74 -5.92 -0.40
C ASN A 268 1.41 -6.19 -1.11
N ASN A 269 0.43 -6.84 -0.46
CA ASN A 269 -0.93 -6.99 -1.00
C ASN A 269 -1.78 -5.73 -0.78
N TYR A 270 -1.40 -4.87 0.18
CA TYR A 270 -1.96 -3.53 0.37
C TYR A 270 -1.34 -2.50 -0.57
N LEU A 271 -0.22 -2.85 -1.23
CA LEU A 271 0.31 -2.02 -2.32
C LEU A 271 -0.41 -2.45 -3.60
N PRO A 272 -1.29 -1.61 -4.18
CA PRO A 272 -1.81 -1.89 -5.51
C PRO A 272 -0.62 -2.13 -6.44
N ARG A 273 -0.62 -3.23 -7.17
CA ARG A 273 0.43 -3.55 -8.15
C ARG A 273 0.59 -2.50 -9.26
N GLU A 274 -0.32 -1.53 -9.28
CA GLU A 274 -0.37 -0.39 -10.19
C GLU A 274 -0.77 0.87 -9.41
N THR A 275 0.01 1.27 -8.38
CA THR A 275 -0.11 2.64 -7.93
C THR A 275 0.60 3.52 -8.95
N GLU A 276 -0.11 4.49 -9.48
CA GLU A 276 0.48 5.62 -10.20
C GLU A 276 1.60 6.29 -9.37
N ASN A 277 1.68 6.01 -8.06
CA ASN A 277 2.57 6.63 -7.10
C ASN A 277 3.76 5.73 -6.73
N VAL A 278 4.96 6.25 -6.89
CA VAL A 278 6.22 5.59 -6.49
C VAL A 278 6.46 5.83 -4.99
N PRO A 279 6.52 4.78 -4.16
CA PRO A 279 6.90 4.95 -2.78
C PRO A 279 8.37 5.33 -2.66
N LEU A 280 8.65 6.38 -1.90
CA LEU A 280 10.01 6.81 -1.63
C LEU A 280 10.64 5.93 -0.54
N SER A 281 11.93 5.66 -0.64
CA SER A 281 12.69 5.03 0.46
C SER A 281 12.99 6.00 1.59
N LYS A 282 12.88 7.33 1.32
CA LYS A 282 13.06 8.42 2.28
C LYS A 282 12.12 9.59 1.98
N PRO A 283 11.60 10.30 2.98
CA PRO A 283 10.73 11.45 2.78
C PRO A 283 11.47 12.79 2.64
N PHE A 284 12.79 12.76 2.44
CA PHE A 284 13.58 13.96 2.19
C PHE A 284 14.31 13.84 0.86
N LEU A 285 14.00 14.74 -0.06
CA LEU A 285 14.54 14.81 -1.43
C LEU A 285 15.43 16.04 -1.58
N LEU A 286 16.53 15.90 -2.32
CA LEU A 286 17.30 17.01 -2.86
C LEU A 286 17.22 16.96 -4.38
N LEU A 287 16.65 18.00 -4.99
CA LEU A 287 16.55 18.17 -6.44
C LEU A 287 17.60 19.20 -6.88
N ALA A 288 18.74 18.71 -7.31
CA ALA A 288 19.85 19.57 -7.72
C ALA A 288 19.94 19.65 -9.26
N GLY A 289 20.36 20.78 -9.77
CA GLY A 289 20.54 21.02 -11.21
C GLY A 289 20.54 22.49 -11.58
N VAL A 290 20.71 22.79 -12.85
CA VAL A 290 20.74 24.14 -13.41
C VAL A 290 19.44 24.91 -13.09
N SER A 291 19.52 26.22 -12.91
CA SER A 291 18.35 27.07 -12.72
C SER A 291 17.41 27.00 -13.94
N GLY A 292 16.09 27.07 -13.70
CA GLY A 292 15.08 27.05 -14.75
C GLY A 292 14.70 25.66 -15.30
N THR A 293 15.27 24.57 -14.80
CA THR A 293 14.93 23.18 -15.25
C THR A 293 13.57 22.66 -14.76
N GLY A 294 12.89 23.38 -13.88
CA GLY A 294 11.53 23.02 -13.43
C GLY A 294 11.45 22.28 -12.10
N LYS A 295 12.51 22.30 -11.26
CA LYS A 295 12.57 21.61 -9.97
C LYS A 295 11.38 21.93 -9.05
N SER A 296 11.10 23.20 -8.77
CA SER A 296 9.99 23.64 -7.90
C SER A 296 8.62 23.35 -8.55
N ARG A 297 8.53 23.39 -9.88
CA ARG A 297 7.34 22.99 -10.63
C ARG A 297 7.07 21.48 -10.45
N PHE A 298 8.08 20.64 -10.56
CA PHE A 298 7.99 19.20 -10.34
C PHE A 298 7.38 18.87 -8.98
N ILE A 299 7.87 19.50 -7.89
CA ILE A 299 7.34 19.28 -6.54
C ILE A 299 5.87 19.72 -6.46
N ARG A 300 5.53 20.88 -7.03
CA ARG A 300 4.16 21.37 -7.06
C ARG A 300 3.20 20.45 -7.83
N GLU A 301 3.67 19.78 -8.87
CA GLU A 301 2.90 18.87 -9.70
C GLU A 301 2.70 17.49 -9.06
N GLN A 302 3.40 17.19 -7.96
CA GLN A 302 3.14 16.00 -7.13
C GLN A 302 1.78 16.07 -6.39
N VAL A 303 1.14 17.22 -6.37
CA VAL A 303 -0.17 17.44 -5.76
C VAL A 303 -1.16 17.93 -6.79
N GLU A 304 -2.36 17.33 -6.82
CA GLU A 304 -3.45 17.76 -7.69
C GLU A 304 -3.78 19.25 -7.53
N LYS A 305 -4.07 19.91 -8.64
CA LYS A 305 -4.25 21.37 -8.67
C LYS A 305 -5.31 21.89 -7.66
N LYS A 306 -6.38 21.10 -7.43
CA LYS A 306 -7.47 21.44 -6.50
C LYS A 306 -7.04 21.40 -5.02
N GLU A 307 -6.02 20.57 -4.69
CA GLU A 307 -5.57 20.28 -3.32
C GLU A 307 -4.26 20.99 -2.95
N ARG A 308 -3.64 21.70 -3.90
CA ARG A 308 -2.35 22.38 -3.69
C ARG A 308 -2.36 23.39 -2.54
N LYS A 309 -3.48 24.09 -2.29
CA LYS A 309 -3.58 25.03 -1.17
C LYS A 309 -3.46 24.33 0.20
N GLU A 310 -3.78 23.07 0.24
CA GLU A 310 -3.83 22.30 1.47
C GLU A 310 -2.60 21.43 1.67
N ARG A 311 -2.15 20.74 0.62
CA ARG A 311 -1.11 19.72 0.67
C ARG A 311 0.23 20.11 0.03
N TYR A 312 0.39 21.34 -0.41
CA TYR A 312 1.64 21.87 -0.94
C TYR A 312 1.98 23.21 -0.31
N GLN A 313 3.20 23.34 0.22
CA GLN A 313 3.74 24.58 0.77
C GLN A 313 5.09 24.87 0.14
N LEU A 314 5.22 26.05 -0.47
CA LEU A 314 6.51 26.59 -0.94
C LEU A 314 7.05 27.55 0.11
N VAL A 315 8.30 27.36 0.49
CA VAL A 315 9.02 28.24 1.40
C VAL A 315 10.39 28.57 0.78
N ALA A 316 10.59 29.84 0.48
CA ALA A 316 11.90 30.30 0.01
C ALA A 316 12.86 30.41 1.19
N VAL A 317 13.98 29.71 1.10
CA VAL A 317 15.05 29.81 2.09
C VAL A 317 15.74 31.17 1.96
N ARG A 318 16.07 31.81 3.09
CA ARG A 318 16.73 33.10 3.10
C ARG A 318 18.19 32.95 3.47
N PRO A 319 19.08 33.79 2.97
CA PRO A 319 20.51 33.74 3.27
C PRO A 319 20.86 33.97 4.74
N ASP A 320 19.93 34.59 5.50
CA ASP A 320 20.08 34.90 6.92
C ASP A 320 19.64 33.78 7.87
N TRP A 321 19.18 32.64 7.33
CA TRP A 321 18.79 31.48 8.15
C TRP A 321 20.03 30.79 8.74
N HIS A 322 20.09 30.67 10.07
CA HIS A 322 21.19 30.04 10.78
C HIS A 322 20.78 29.11 11.91
N GLU A 323 19.52 29.14 12.32
CA GLU A 323 19.04 28.37 13.47
C GLU A 323 17.77 27.58 13.14
N PRO A 324 17.49 26.47 13.83
CA PRO A 324 16.21 25.73 13.67
C PRO A 324 14.97 26.60 13.92
N SER A 325 15.11 27.67 14.70
CA SER A 325 14.04 28.66 14.94
C SER A 325 13.62 29.40 13.67
N ASP A 326 14.49 29.55 12.68
CA ASP A 326 14.15 30.16 11.37
C ASP A 326 13.17 29.26 10.60
N LEU A 327 13.27 27.95 10.80
CA LEU A 327 12.40 26.98 10.17
C LEU A 327 11.08 26.74 10.95
N LEU A 328 11.16 26.62 12.29
CA LEU A 328 10.04 26.18 13.12
C LEU A 328 9.34 27.31 13.86
N GLY A 329 10.03 28.42 14.09
CA GLY A 329 9.55 29.53 14.90
C GLY A 329 10.22 29.60 16.28
N TYR A 330 9.82 30.59 17.06
CA TYR A 330 10.46 30.91 18.34
C TYR A 330 9.49 31.53 19.35
N VAL A 331 9.88 31.50 20.63
CA VAL A 331 9.12 32.15 21.70
C VAL A 331 9.52 33.63 21.79
N SER A 332 8.55 34.52 21.57
CA SER A 332 8.70 35.97 21.75
C SER A 332 8.09 36.40 23.09
N ARG A 333 8.77 37.31 23.80
CA ARG A 333 8.30 37.94 25.04
C ARG A 333 8.14 39.46 24.93
N LEU A 334 8.17 39.96 23.71
CA LEU A 334 8.10 41.43 23.45
C LEU A 334 6.77 42.06 23.86
N SER A 335 5.67 41.31 23.88
CA SER A 335 4.33 41.76 24.26
C SER A 335 4.04 41.71 25.77
N GLY A 336 5.05 41.37 26.60
CA GLY A 336 4.88 41.21 28.06
C GLY A 336 4.39 39.85 28.50
N SER A 337 3.97 38.99 27.59
CA SER A 337 3.66 37.58 27.80
C SER A 337 4.39 36.71 26.78
N ALA A 338 4.67 35.47 27.14
CA ALA A 338 5.27 34.51 26.20
C ALA A 338 4.29 34.15 25.09
N GLN A 339 4.69 34.34 23.85
CA GLN A 339 3.91 33.98 22.66
C GLN A 339 4.81 33.23 21.68
N TYR A 340 4.28 32.18 21.05
CA TYR A 340 5.01 31.48 20.02
C TYR A 340 4.76 32.09 18.64
N VAL A 341 5.83 32.53 17.98
CA VAL A 341 5.79 33.02 16.61
C VAL A 341 6.00 31.85 15.68
N MET A 342 4.89 31.33 15.11
CA MET A 342 4.94 30.17 14.21
C MET A 342 5.31 30.57 12.79
N THR A 343 6.17 29.78 12.18
CA THR A 343 6.46 29.84 10.74
C THR A 343 5.38 29.11 9.93
N ASP A 344 5.38 29.33 8.63
CA ASP A 344 4.50 28.58 7.73
C ASP A 344 4.89 27.09 7.62
N VAL A 345 6.16 26.77 7.88
CA VAL A 345 6.64 25.38 7.95
C VAL A 345 5.98 24.64 9.11
N LEU A 346 6.02 25.21 10.32
CA LEU A 346 5.39 24.59 11.49
C LEU A 346 3.89 24.41 11.31
N LYS A 347 3.20 25.45 10.79
CA LYS A 347 1.75 25.35 10.46
C LYS A 347 1.47 24.20 9.49
N PHE A 348 2.33 24.03 8.49
CA PHE A 348 2.18 22.97 7.50
C PHE A 348 2.42 21.56 8.08
N ILE A 349 3.41 21.42 8.96
CA ILE A 349 3.65 20.19 9.72
C ILE A 349 2.40 19.81 10.55
N VAL A 350 1.80 20.79 11.25
CA VAL A 350 0.58 20.56 12.04
C VAL A 350 -0.60 20.14 11.17
N LYS A 351 -0.77 20.74 9.99
CA LYS A 351 -1.80 20.29 9.02
C LYS A 351 -1.61 18.83 8.58
N ALA A 352 -0.38 18.40 8.35
CA ALA A 352 -0.10 17.03 8.00
C ALA A 352 -0.44 16.06 9.16
N TRP A 353 -0.20 16.46 10.42
CA TRP A 353 -0.65 15.73 11.61
C TRP A 353 -2.18 15.64 11.72
N GLN A 354 -2.90 16.72 11.43
CA GLN A 354 -4.37 16.73 11.41
C GLN A 354 -4.95 15.76 10.38
N ALA A 355 -4.29 15.59 9.23
CA ALA A 355 -4.70 14.61 8.23
C ALA A 355 -4.50 13.16 8.73
N ILE A 356 -3.48 12.90 9.53
CA ILE A 356 -3.25 11.60 10.18
C ILE A 356 -4.32 11.35 11.25
N GLU A 357 -4.61 12.34 12.10
CA GLU A 357 -5.62 12.27 13.16
C GLU A 357 -7.00 11.85 12.64
N ASN A 358 -7.39 12.32 11.45
CA ASN A 358 -8.67 11.97 10.85
C ASN A 358 -8.82 10.47 10.51
N LYS A 359 -7.74 9.69 10.51
CA LYS A 359 -7.71 8.31 10.03
C LYS A 359 -7.05 7.32 11.01
N CYS A 360 -6.22 7.81 11.90
CA CYS A 360 -5.44 7.04 12.86
C CYS A 360 -5.81 7.44 14.29
N LYS A 361 -5.48 6.59 15.25
CA LYS A 361 -5.66 6.82 16.68
C LYS A 361 -4.33 7.11 17.36
N PHE A 362 -4.38 7.83 18.47
CA PHE A 362 -3.23 8.07 19.34
C PHE A 362 -3.39 7.24 20.62
N GLU A 363 -2.67 6.13 20.71
CA GLU A 363 -2.81 5.18 21.80
C GLU A 363 -1.47 4.85 22.44
N ARG A 364 -1.49 4.41 23.70
CA ARG A 364 -0.28 3.94 24.38
C ARG A 364 0.11 2.56 23.88
N ASN A 365 1.39 2.41 23.55
CA ASN A 365 1.97 1.10 23.27
C ASN A 365 2.35 0.36 24.56
N GLU A 366 2.90 -0.85 24.43
CA GLU A 366 3.34 -1.68 25.57
C GLU A 366 4.42 -1.00 26.42
N ASP A 367 5.24 -0.13 25.84
CA ASP A 367 6.29 0.66 26.52
C ASP A 367 5.73 1.91 27.22
N GLY A 368 4.42 2.17 27.14
CA GLY A 368 3.74 3.32 27.72
C GLY A 368 3.90 4.62 26.95
N LYS A 369 4.52 4.62 25.77
CA LYS A 369 4.62 5.78 24.85
C LYS A 369 3.30 5.91 24.07
N ILE A 370 2.85 7.15 23.84
CA ILE A 370 1.76 7.37 22.90
C ILE A 370 2.32 7.30 21.48
N VAL A 371 1.74 6.42 20.67
CA VAL A 371 2.10 6.20 19.27
C VAL A 371 0.89 6.41 18.37
N VAL A 372 1.14 6.66 17.10
CA VAL A 372 0.07 6.67 16.08
C VAL A 372 -0.24 5.22 15.72
N LYS A 373 -1.49 4.81 15.85
CA LYS A 373 -1.96 3.48 15.44
C LYS A 373 -2.93 3.57 14.27
N GLY A 374 -2.73 2.72 13.29
CA GLY A 374 -3.67 2.55 12.18
C GLY A 374 -4.01 1.10 11.97
N ASP A 375 -5.27 0.85 11.62
CA ASP A 375 -5.78 -0.49 11.36
C ASP A 375 -5.19 -1.09 10.07
N LEU A 376 -5.13 -2.43 9.97
CA LEU A 376 -4.77 -3.15 8.74
C LEU A 376 -5.64 -2.79 7.53
N ASN A 377 -6.88 -2.35 7.77
CA ASN A 377 -7.81 -1.97 6.71
C ASN A 377 -7.56 -0.57 6.15
N LEU A 378 -6.68 0.22 6.78
CA LEU A 378 -6.33 1.55 6.32
C LEU A 378 -5.34 1.45 5.16
N ASP A 379 -5.77 1.81 3.96
CA ASP A 379 -4.84 2.00 2.86
C ASP A 379 -4.12 3.35 3.02
N LEU A 380 -2.98 3.30 3.70
CA LEU A 380 -2.18 4.49 4.03
C LEU A 380 -1.97 5.43 2.85
N ARG A 381 -1.83 4.91 1.65
CA ARG A 381 -1.46 5.70 0.47
C ARG A 381 -2.65 6.39 -0.19
N SER A 382 -3.83 5.76 -0.14
CA SER A 382 -5.05 6.36 -0.68
C SER A 382 -5.82 7.14 0.39
N ASP A 383 -5.82 6.67 1.65
CA ASP A 383 -6.62 7.26 2.73
C ASP A 383 -5.93 8.46 3.39
N ILE A 384 -4.58 8.47 3.40
CA ILE A 384 -3.78 9.56 3.95
C ILE A 384 -2.84 10.09 2.86
N ALA A 385 -3.24 11.17 2.24
CA ALA A 385 -2.49 11.75 1.14
C ALA A 385 -1.15 12.39 1.60
N PRO A 386 -0.10 12.38 0.75
CA PRO A 386 1.18 13.03 1.05
C PRO A 386 1.06 14.55 1.09
N TYR A 387 1.74 15.17 2.03
CA TYR A 387 1.94 16.61 2.17
C TYR A 387 3.34 16.98 1.69
N TRP A 388 3.43 17.96 0.80
CA TRP A 388 4.67 18.34 0.14
C TRP A 388 5.16 19.71 0.58
N LEU A 389 6.27 19.73 1.33
CA LEU A 389 6.98 20.95 1.70
C LEU A 389 8.15 21.16 0.74
N CYS A 390 8.10 22.24 -0.03
CA CYS A 390 9.17 22.67 -0.91
C CYS A 390 10.01 23.76 -0.22
N LEU A 391 11.28 23.45 0.07
CA LEU A 391 12.28 24.43 0.50
C LEU A 391 13.03 24.90 -0.75
N ASP A 392 12.65 26.08 -1.26
CA ASP A 392 13.19 26.58 -2.51
C ASP A 392 14.54 27.24 -2.27
N GLU A 393 15.52 26.93 -3.13
CA GLU A 393 16.92 27.38 -3.01
C GLU A 393 17.53 27.03 -1.63
N MET A 394 17.40 25.77 -1.25
CA MET A 394 17.75 25.28 0.10
C MET A 394 19.19 25.59 0.51
N ASN A 395 20.11 25.69 -0.46
CA ASN A 395 21.53 25.95 -0.25
C ASN A 395 21.91 27.45 -0.20
N LEU A 396 20.96 28.36 -0.20
CA LEU A 396 21.22 29.79 0.07
C LEU A 396 21.70 30.06 1.49
N ALA A 397 21.35 29.20 2.44
CA ALA A 397 21.80 29.21 3.82
C ALA A 397 22.46 27.89 4.18
N PRO A 398 23.30 27.86 5.24
CA PRO A 398 23.94 26.63 5.70
C PRO A 398 22.88 25.60 6.19
N VAL A 399 22.58 24.59 5.38
CA VAL A 399 21.54 23.59 5.66
C VAL A 399 21.78 22.86 6.97
N GLU A 400 23.03 22.58 7.32
CA GLU A 400 23.44 21.91 8.55
C GLU A 400 23.10 22.70 9.83
N GLN A 401 22.80 23.99 9.71
CA GLN A 401 22.46 24.86 10.83
C GLN A 401 20.96 24.96 10.99
N TYR A 402 20.23 25.55 10.05
CA TYR A 402 18.81 25.79 10.19
C TYR A 402 17.95 24.50 10.08
N PHE A 403 18.48 23.46 9.43
CA PHE A 403 17.76 22.18 9.21
C PHE A 403 18.28 21.04 10.12
N ALA A 404 19.16 21.35 11.09
CA ALA A 404 19.83 20.37 11.94
C ALA A 404 18.86 19.47 12.71
N ASP A 405 17.86 20.07 13.34
CA ASP A 405 16.88 19.34 14.16
C ASP A 405 16.02 18.43 13.30
N TYR A 406 15.58 18.90 12.13
CA TYR A 406 14.83 18.06 11.18
C TYR A 406 15.65 16.86 10.74
N LEU A 407 16.91 17.06 10.37
CA LEU A 407 17.81 15.96 9.96
C LEU A 407 18.01 14.95 11.09
N SER A 408 18.09 15.40 12.34
CA SER A 408 18.26 14.52 13.49
C SER A 408 17.00 13.71 13.77
N VAL A 409 15.86 14.35 13.82
CA VAL A 409 14.57 13.71 14.09
C VAL A 409 14.12 12.79 12.93
N LEU A 410 14.53 13.09 11.70
CA LEU A 410 14.24 12.24 10.54
C LEU A 410 14.70 10.79 10.73
N GLU A 411 15.79 10.56 11.47
CA GLU A 411 16.34 9.24 11.73
C GLU A 411 15.67 8.50 12.90
N THR A 412 14.84 9.19 13.69
CA THR A 412 14.14 8.61 14.85
C THR A 412 12.76 8.08 14.51
N ARG A 413 12.37 8.16 13.24
CA ARG A 413 11.07 7.63 12.77
C ARG A 413 11.09 6.12 12.82
N GLU A 414 10.11 5.57 13.49
CA GLU A 414 9.94 4.13 13.66
C GLU A 414 8.57 3.69 13.15
N TRP A 415 8.57 2.65 12.33
CA TRP A 415 7.39 1.93 11.92
C TRP A 415 7.43 0.52 12.48
N GLN A 416 6.36 0.10 13.11
CA GLN A 416 6.20 -1.27 13.57
C GLN A 416 4.89 -1.83 13.01
N TRP A 417 5.01 -2.91 12.25
CA TRP A 417 3.87 -3.61 11.66
C TRP A 417 3.59 -4.88 12.44
N ASN A 418 2.32 -5.13 12.74
CA ASN A 418 1.84 -6.32 13.44
C ASN A 418 0.52 -6.83 12.82
N SER A 419 -0.09 -7.86 13.40
CA SER A 419 -1.34 -8.46 12.92
C SER A 419 -2.57 -7.55 13.02
N GLU A 420 -2.50 -6.46 13.76
CA GLU A 420 -3.63 -5.52 13.98
C GLU A 420 -3.51 -4.27 13.11
N GLY A 421 -2.30 -3.96 12.64
CA GLY A 421 -2.03 -2.78 11.84
C GLY A 421 -0.61 -2.28 11.96
N PHE A 422 -0.44 -0.98 12.13
CA PHE A 422 0.86 -0.38 12.32
C PHE A 422 0.90 0.55 13.52
N GLU A 423 2.10 0.72 14.06
CA GLU A 423 2.45 1.79 14.99
C GLU A 423 3.51 2.68 14.35
N TYR A 424 3.34 3.99 14.52
CA TYR A 424 4.33 4.98 14.09
C TYR A 424 4.72 5.88 15.24
N TYR A 425 6.02 6.10 15.39
CA TYR A 425 6.62 6.98 16.39
C TYR A 425 7.72 7.85 15.77
N THR A 426 7.91 9.03 16.33
CA THR A 426 9.02 9.94 16.02
C THR A 426 9.35 10.80 17.23
N GLU A 427 10.62 11.17 17.41
CA GLU A 427 10.99 12.17 18.41
C GLU A 427 10.51 13.57 18.00
N ALA A 428 10.57 14.51 18.94
CA ALA A 428 10.10 15.86 18.76
C ALA A 428 11.06 16.72 17.93
N LEU A 429 10.55 17.40 16.92
CA LEU A 429 11.17 18.58 16.31
C LEU A 429 11.04 19.79 17.24
N LEU A 430 9.87 19.92 17.87
CA LEU A 430 9.59 20.96 18.85
C LEU A 430 9.16 20.31 20.16
N SER A 431 10.03 20.46 21.18
CA SER A 431 9.82 19.86 22.50
C SER A 431 8.67 20.50 23.26
N PRO A 432 7.89 19.75 24.08
CA PRO A 432 6.85 20.30 24.95
C PRO A 432 7.34 21.40 25.89
N THR A 433 8.60 21.35 26.29
CA THR A 433 9.24 22.38 27.13
C THR A 433 9.29 23.75 26.49
N THR A 434 9.28 23.80 25.15
CA THR A 434 9.35 25.09 24.39
C THR A 434 8.10 25.95 24.57
N TRP A 435 6.96 25.34 24.83
CA TRP A 435 5.68 26.05 24.99
C TRP A 435 5.03 25.91 26.36
N SER A 436 5.75 25.37 27.33
CA SER A 436 5.23 25.15 28.71
C SER A 436 4.69 26.41 29.36
N ASP A 437 5.26 27.59 29.02
CA ASP A 437 4.89 28.90 29.54
C ASP A 437 3.83 29.62 28.70
N ILE A 438 3.30 28.99 27.63
CA ILE A 438 2.41 29.62 26.66
C ILE A 438 0.98 29.08 26.86
N SER A 439 0.10 29.87 27.49
CA SER A 439 -1.22 29.46 27.94
C SER A 439 -2.22 29.09 26.82
N ASN A 440 -2.02 29.57 25.59
CA ASN A 440 -2.98 29.39 24.49
C ASN A 440 -2.38 28.72 23.27
N PHE A 441 -1.33 27.91 23.44
CA PHE A 441 -0.60 27.33 22.32
C PHE A 441 -1.44 26.34 21.51
N GLN A 442 -2.27 25.50 22.16
CA GLN A 442 -3.22 24.61 21.49
C GLN A 442 -4.15 25.37 20.54
N GLN A 443 -4.75 26.47 21.04
CA GLN A 443 -5.65 27.30 20.22
C GLN A 443 -4.91 27.95 19.05
N THR A 444 -3.66 28.36 19.27
CA THR A 444 -2.80 28.92 18.23
C THR A 444 -2.47 27.90 17.16
N LEU A 445 -2.24 26.61 17.52
CA LEU A 445 -2.04 25.52 16.60
C LEU A 445 -3.35 25.10 15.88
N GLY A 446 -4.50 25.33 16.49
CA GLY A 446 -5.82 24.95 15.96
C GLY A 446 -6.03 23.44 15.93
N VAL A 447 -5.52 22.71 16.91
CA VAL A 447 -5.60 21.25 16.99
C VAL A 447 -6.66 20.78 17.99
N SER A 448 -7.18 19.58 17.80
CA SER A 448 -8.12 18.90 18.69
C SER A 448 -7.51 18.61 20.08
N ASP A 449 -8.33 18.20 21.02
CA ASP A 449 -7.85 17.78 22.35
C ASP A 449 -7.01 16.49 22.26
N GLU A 450 -7.36 15.57 21.38
CA GLU A 450 -6.64 14.30 21.18
C GLU A 450 -5.23 14.50 20.62
N LEU A 451 -5.12 15.26 19.53
CA LEU A 451 -3.82 15.59 18.96
C LEU A 451 -2.99 16.48 19.89
N TRP A 452 -3.64 17.35 20.68
CA TRP A 452 -2.97 18.14 21.68
C TRP A 452 -2.39 17.30 22.82
N GLU A 453 -3.13 16.28 23.32
CA GLU A 453 -2.62 15.34 24.32
C GLU A 453 -1.38 14.60 23.79
N TYR A 454 -1.42 14.15 22.53
CA TYR A 454 -0.26 13.55 21.87
C TYR A 454 0.94 14.51 21.84
N PHE A 455 0.73 15.78 21.45
CA PHE A 455 1.82 16.77 21.41
C PHE A 455 2.35 17.13 22.80
N GLN A 456 1.51 17.17 23.82
CA GLN A 456 1.95 17.44 25.19
C GLN A 456 2.89 16.35 25.73
N GLN A 457 2.72 15.12 25.30
CA GLN A 457 3.55 14.00 25.76
C GLN A 457 4.79 13.79 24.90
N ASN A 458 4.66 13.84 23.58
CA ASN A 458 5.72 13.50 22.64
C ASN A 458 6.39 14.72 22.00
N GLY A 459 5.80 15.90 22.09
CA GLY A 459 6.20 17.06 21.28
C GLY A 459 5.62 17.00 19.87
N ILE A 460 5.94 17.99 19.05
CA ILE A 460 5.57 18.01 17.63
C ILE A 460 6.72 17.40 16.84
N GLY A 461 6.53 16.18 16.37
CA GLY A 461 7.50 15.46 15.56
C GLY A 461 7.22 15.52 14.06
N ILE A 462 7.87 14.66 13.27
CA ILE A 462 7.67 14.57 11.81
C ILE A 462 6.48 13.66 11.51
N PRO A 463 5.38 14.17 10.91
CA PRO A 463 4.27 13.32 10.47
C PRO A 463 4.72 12.42 9.31
N PHE A 464 4.27 11.17 9.28
CA PHE A 464 4.74 10.18 8.31
C PHE A 464 4.36 10.52 6.85
N ASN A 465 3.28 11.27 6.65
CA ASN A 465 2.79 11.70 5.36
C ASN A 465 3.45 13.00 4.84
N LEU A 466 4.44 13.54 5.55
CA LEU A 466 5.18 14.72 5.11
C LEU A 466 6.38 14.32 4.26
N ILE A 467 6.47 14.89 3.07
CA ILE A 467 7.64 14.80 2.20
C ILE A 467 8.24 16.20 2.07
N VAL A 468 9.52 16.33 2.42
CA VAL A 468 10.28 17.57 2.24
C VAL A 468 11.14 17.45 1.00
N ALA A 469 11.10 18.42 0.13
CA ALA A 469 11.93 18.49 -1.06
C ALA A 469 12.65 19.85 -1.12
N GLY A 470 13.98 19.81 -1.08
CA GLY A 470 14.82 20.98 -1.29
C GLY A 470 15.22 21.14 -2.74
N THR A 471 15.00 22.31 -3.35
CA THR A 471 15.58 22.65 -4.64
C THR A 471 16.96 23.25 -4.46
N VAL A 472 17.88 22.94 -5.35
CA VAL A 472 19.28 23.33 -5.31
C VAL A 472 19.70 23.83 -6.68
N ASN A 473 20.21 25.06 -6.75
CA ASN A 473 20.82 25.63 -7.94
C ASN A 473 22.34 25.46 -7.87
N MET A 474 22.89 24.74 -8.87
CA MET A 474 24.32 24.40 -8.90
C MET A 474 25.18 25.43 -9.64
N ASP A 475 24.56 26.38 -10.31
CA ASP A 475 25.15 27.47 -11.10
C ASP A 475 25.42 28.73 -10.27
N GLU A 476 25.02 28.78 -8.99
CA GLU A 476 25.18 29.91 -8.09
C GLU A 476 26.23 29.63 -7.03
N THR A 477 26.92 30.71 -6.54
CA THR A 477 27.85 30.65 -5.40
C THR A 477 27.05 30.46 -4.10
N THR A 478 26.77 29.24 -3.75
CA THR A 478 25.94 28.83 -2.62
C THR A 478 26.73 27.91 -1.67
N HIS A 479 26.12 27.57 -0.55
CA HIS A 479 26.73 26.64 0.40
C HIS A 479 26.75 25.21 -0.13
N ALA A 480 27.89 24.52 -0.05
CA ALA A 480 28.03 23.11 -0.36
C ALA A 480 27.31 22.26 0.72
N PHE A 481 26.77 21.13 0.32
CA PHE A 481 26.16 20.20 1.29
C PHE A 481 27.20 19.35 1.97
N SER A 482 27.08 19.23 3.29
CA SER A 482 27.86 18.24 4.01
C SER A 482 27.34 16.83 3.73
N ARG A 483 28.17 15.84 3.98
CA ARG A 483 27.77 14.42 3.89
C ARG A 483 26.64 14.07 4.82
N LYS A 484 26.48 14.79 5.96
CA LYS A 484 25.36 14.56 6.89
C LYS A 484 23.99 14.83 6.25
N VAL A 485 23.90 15.81 5.35
CA VAL A 485 22.69 16.13 4.60
C VAL A 485 22.47 15.10 3.50
N LEU A 486 23.49 14.84 2.66
CA LEU A 486 23.42 13.88 1.56
C LEU A 486 23.11 12.46 2.02
N ASP A 487 23.61 12.05 3.19
CA ASP A 487 23.32 10.74 3.77
C ASP A 487 21.85 10.56 4.19
N ARG A 488 21.12 11.66 4.42
CA ARG A 488 19.72 11.63 4.86
C ARG A 488 18.71 11.92 3.74
N ALA A 489 19.20 12.42 2.61
CA ALA A 489 18.39 12.74 1.45
C ALA A 489 18.41 11.64 0.38
N LEU A 490 17.40 11.63 -0.48
CA LEU A 490 17.48 11.10 -1.84
C LEU A 490 17.88 12.25 -2.76
N SER A 491 19.11 12.18 -3.31
CA SER A 491 19.70 13.26 -4.10
C SER A 491 19.50 13.00 -5.59
N PHE A 492 18.70 13.80 -6.25
CA PHE A 492 18.46 13.70 -7.69
C PHE A 492 19.26 14.73 -8.46
N ASP A 493 20.07 14.29 -9.42
CA ASP A 493 20.50 15.14 -10.54
C ASP A 493 19.27 15.33 -11.44
N PHE A 494 18.62 16.48 -11.30
CA PHE A 494 17.32 16.71 -11.89
C PHE A 494 17.35 16.61 -13.42
N SER A 495 18.46 17.02 -14.01
CA SER A 495 18.64 16.97 -15.47
C SER A 495 18.79 15.55 -16.01
N GLU A 496 19.36 14.63 -15.22
CA GLU A 496 19.53 13.21 -15.60
C GLU A 496 18.25 12.40 -15.36
N PHE A 497 17.48 12.72 -14.33
CA PHE A 497 16.24 12.02 -14.04
C PHE A 497 15.05 12.57 -14.83
N TYR A 498 15.03 13.88 -15.08
CA TYR A 498 13.94 14.61 -15.73
C TYR A 498 14.49 15.56 -16.81
N PRO A 499 15.07 15.03 -17.89
CA PRO A 499 15.67 15.86 -18.95
C PRO A 499 14.63 16.75 -19.61
N ASN A 500 15.06 17.98 -19.96
CA ASN A 500 14.24 18.92 -20.71
C ASN A 500 14.29 18.54 -22.20
N GLU A 501 13.21 17.98 -22.73
CA GLU A 501 13.05 17.61 -24.13
C GLU A 501 12.40 18.79 -24.88
N PHE A 502 13.21 19.69 -25.45
CA PHE A 502 12.71 20.89 -26.13
C PHE A 502 11.84 20.59 -27.34
N ASP A 503 12.13 19.50 -28.07
CA ASP A 503 11.40 19.09 -29.26
C ASP A 503 9.95 18.67 -28.94
N THR A 504 9.70 18.20 -27.70
CA THR A 504 8.38 17.76 -27.25
C THR A 504 7.74 18.70 -26.25
N PHE A 505 8.22 19.95 -26.13
CA PHE A 505 7.79 20.92 -25.12
C PHE A 505 6.28 21.12 -25.05
N PHE A 506 5.58 21.18 -26.17
CA PHE A 506 4.13 21.37 -26.25
C PHE A 506 3.33 20.06 -26.12
N THR A 507 3.96 18.93 -26.41
CA THR A 507 3.35 17.59 -26.35
C THR A 507 4.33 16.60 -25.71
N PRO A 508 4.56 16.70 -24.40
CA PRO A 508 5.51 15.83 -23.72
C PRO A 508 5.16 14.36 -23.91
N THR A 509 6.14 13.56 -24.29
CA THR A 509 5.99 12.11 -24.47
C THR A 509 6.18 11.34 -23.17
N THR A 510 6.79 11.99 -22.18
CA THR A 510 7.03 11.43 -20.86
C THR A 510 6.56 12.40 -19.77
N LYS A 511 6.17 11.84 -18.61
CA LYS A 511 5.85 12.62 -17.41
C LYS A 511 6.45 11.97 -16.16
N PRO A 512 6.77 12.74 -15.12
CA PRO A 512 7.14 12.18 -13.83
C PRO A 512 6.01 11.33 -13.24
N LYS A 513 6.37 10.23 -12.59
CA LYS A 513 5.43 9.50 -11.72
C LYS A 513 5.16 10.31 -10.45
N LEU A 514 4.02 10.10 -9.84
CA LEU A 514 3.71 10.68 -8.54
C LEU A 514 4.42 9.90 -7.43
N PHE A 515 4.84 10.60 -6.38
CA PHE A 515 5.53 10.00 -5.25
C PHE A 515 4.64 9.94 -4.02
N THR A 516 4.89 8.94 -3.18
CA THR A 516 4.27 8.83 -1.87
C THR A 516 5.32 8.57 -0.79
N TYR A 517 4.95 8.78 0.46
CA TYR A 517 5.83 8.65 1.60
C TYR A 517 6.20 7.17 1.91
N PRO A 518 7.36 6.94 2.54
CA PRO A 518 7.76 5.61 2.98
C PRO A 518 6.92 5.14 4.16
N ILE A 519 6.59 3.86 4.16
CA ILE A 519 5.85 3.18 5.24
C ILE A 519 6.72 2.17 6.01
N TYR A 520 8.02 2.24 5.81
CA TYR A 520 9.04 1.51 6.56
C TYR A 520 10.19 2.45 6.90
N SER A 521 10.78 2.29 8.07
CA SER A 521 12.05 2.92 8.45
C SER A 521 13.21 1.95 8.36
N GLN A 522 12.94 0.67 8.61
CA GLN A 522 13.90 -0.43 8.54
C GLN A 522 13.19 -1.71 8.14
N LEU A 523 13.85 -2.55 7.35
CA LEU A 523 13.38 -3.90 7.04
C LEU A 523 13.92 -4.91 8.04
N LYS A 524 13.08 -5.90 8.35
CA LYS A 524 13.42 -7.06 9.18
C LYS A 524 13.72 -8.27 8.31
N GLN A 525 14.35 -9.28 8.88
CA GLN A 525 14.58 -10.54 8.19
C GLN A 525 13.23 -11.18 7.80
N GLY A 526 13.07 -11.53 6.53
CA GLY A 526 11.83 -12.07 5.97
C GLY A 526 10.91 -11.02 5.29
N ASP A 527 11.20 -9.72 5.39
CA ASP A 527 10.43 -8.68 4.69
C ASP A 527 10.71 -8.64 3.17
N LEU A 528 11.84 -9.16 2.75
CA LEU A 528 12.24 -9.36 1.36
C LEU A 528 12.69 -10.80 1.13
N ASP A 529 12.65 -11.23 -0.12
CA ASP A 529 13.23 -12.51 -0.54
C ASP A 529 14.73 -12.57 -0.21
N ASP A 530 15.18 -13.66 0.43
CA ASP A 530 16.56 -13.84 0.84
C ASP A 530 17.54 -13.80 -0.35
N GLU A 531 17.13 -14.20 -1.55
CA GLU A 531 17.95 -14.12 -2.75
C GLU A 531 18.20 -12.66 -3.16
N LEU A 532 17.16 -11.80 -3.15
CA LEU A 532 17.27 -10.36 -3.43
C LEU A 532 18.17 -9.68 -2.39
N VAL A 533 17.98 -10.00 -1.11
CA VAL A 533 18.81 -9.48 -0.01
C VAL A 533 20.27 -9.88 -0.21
N ASN A 534 20.55 -11.16 -0.46
CA ASN A 534 21.91 -11.65 -0.64
C ASN A 534 22.61 -11.07 -1.87
N LYS A 535 21.89 -10.93 -3.01
CA LYS A 535 22.40 -10.24 -4.21
C LYS A 535 22.77 -8.79 -3.89
N SER A 536 21.92 -8.09 -3.16
CA SER A 536 22.13 -6.66 -2.81
C SER A 536 23.25 -6.47 -1.80
N ILE A 537 23.42 -7.38 -0.85
CA ILE A 537 24.58 -7.38 0.06
C ILE A 537 25.89 -7.56 -0.74
N LYS A 538 25.92 -8.50 -1.70
CA LYS A 538 27.09 -8.70 -2.59
C LYS A 538 27.40 -7.46 -3.39
N PHE A 539 26.39 -6.80 -3.95
CA PHE A 539 26.54 -5.55 -4.68
C PHE A 539 27.16 -4.42 -3.82
N ILE A 540 26.58 -4.15 -2.64
CA ILE A 540 27.14 -3.15 -1.69
C ILE A 540 28.54 -3.52 -1.26
N THR A 541 28.81 -4.82 -1.03
CA THR A 541 30.15 -5.31 -0.64
C THR A 541 31.16 -5.08 -1.75
N ALA A 542 30.82 -5.34 -3.00
CA ALA A 542 31.67 -5.08 -4.15
C ALA A 542 32.04 -3.58 -4.29
N LEU A 543 31.05 -2.70 -4.12
CA LEU A 543 31.28 -1.25 -4.07
C LEU A 543 32.20 -0.85 -2.91
N ASN A 544 31.94 -1.35 -1.70
CA ASN A 544 32.70 -1.00 -0.50
C ASN A 544 34.16 -1.48 -0.54
N GLN A 545 34.45 -2.59 -1.22
CA GLN A 545 35.83 -3.03 -1.45
C GLN A 545 36.65 -1.99 -2.22
N LYS A 546 35.99 -1.26 -3.14
CA LYS A 546 36.61 -0.18 -3.91
C LYS A 546 36.74 1.14 -3.15
N PHE A 547 35.94 1.29 -2.10
CA PHE A 547 36.00 2.46 -1.19
C PHE A 547 36.89 2.22 0.02
N GLU A 548 37.62 1.13 0.09
CA GLU A 548 38.51 0.86 1.22
C GLU A 548 39.58 1.94 1.33
N ASN A 549 39.82 2.43 2.55
CA ASN A 549 40.72 3.54 2.84
C ASN A 549 40.32 4.90 2.23
N THR A 550 39.10 5.03 1.71
CA THR A 550 38.56 6.30 1.23
C THR A 550 37.45 6.82 2.16
N PRO A 551 37.18 8.13 2.15
CA PRO A 551 36.06 8.68 2.92
C PRO A 551 34.66 8.37 2.33
N PHE A 552 34.59 7.59 1.27
CA PHE A 552 33.34 7.29 0.53
C PHE A 552 32.67 5.98 0.98
N LYS A 553 33.28 5.23 1.88
CA LYS A 553 32.79 3.95 2.39
C LYS A 553 31.33 4.03 2.86
N LEU A 554 30.53 3.06 2.45
CA LEU A 554 29.11 2.98 2.78
C LEU A 554 28.91 2.22 4.11
N GLY A 555 28.02 2.71 4.96
CA GLY A 555 27.64 2.07 6.21
C GLY A 555 26.34 1.25 6.10
N TYR A 556 25.90 0.67 7.21
CA TYR A 556 24.66 -0.13 7.29
C TYR A 556 23.42 0.65 6.84
N ARG A 557 23.37 1.98 7.04
CA ARG A 557 22.29 2.84 6.55
C ARG A 557 22.12 2.70 5.03
N ALA A 558 23.22 2.70 4.27
CA ALA A 558 23.15 2.60 2.82
C ALA A 558 22.56 1.25 2.37
N LEU A 559 22.87 0.15 3.06
CA LEU A 559 22.26 -1.15 2.81
C LEU A 559 20.76 -1.11 3.10
N ASN A 560 20.35 -0.58 4.27
CA ASN A 560 18.94 -0.45 4.61
C ASN A 560 18.17 0.37 3.57
N GLU A 561 18.74 1.48 3.09
CA GLU A 561 18.12 2.33 2.05
C GLU A 561 18.00 1.62 0.70
N LEU A 562 19.00 0.83 0.32
CA LEU A 562 18.94 -0.01 -0.87
C LEU A 562 17.80 -1.03 -0.76
N LEU A 563 17.72 -1.74 0.38
CA LEU A 563 16.68 -2.73 0.62
C LEU A 563 15.28 -2.09 0.67
N LEU A 564 15.14 -0.92 1.30
CA LEU A 564 13.90 -0.13 1.27
C LEU A 564 13.50 0.29 -0.16
N SER A 565 14.48 0.62 -1.01
CA SER A 565 14.21 0.93 -2.42
C SER A 565 13.75 -0.30 -3.19
N ILE A 566 14.35 -1.47 -2.97
CA ILE A 566 13.92 -2.74 -3.57
C ILE A 566 12.50 -3.10 -3.13
N GLN A 567 12.20 -2.94 -1.85
CA GLN A 567 10.86 -3.12 -1.30
C GLN A 567 9.84 -2.15 -1.93
N ALA A 568 10.24 -0.89 -2.11
CA ALA A 568 9.39 0.14 -2.69
C ALA A 568 9.02 -0.16 -4.16
N PHE A 569 9.98 -0.61 -4.95
CA PHE A 569 9.78 -0.92 -6.37
C PHE A 569 9.31 -2.35 -6.64
N GLN A 570 9.29 -3.23 -5.64
CA GLN A 570 8.81 -4.62 -5.76
C GLN A 570 9.40 -5.35 -6.98
N THR A 571 10.72 -5.37 -7.07
CA THR A 571 11.45 -5.92 -8.22
C THR A 571 11.11 -7.40 -8.46
N LYS A 572 10.80 -7.76 -9.72
CA LYS A 572 10.37 -9.11 -10.10
C LYS A 572 11.45 -9.93 -10.80
N ASN A 573 12.49 -9.29 -11.29
CA ASN A 573 13.55 -9.89 -12.08
C ASN A 573 14.87 -9.13 -11.91
N ASP A 574 15.96 -9.70 -12.42
CA ASP A 574 17.29 -9.12 -12.30
C ASP A 574 17.45 -7.76 -13.02
N ILE A 575 16.70 -7.51 -14.09
CA ILE A 575 16.74 -6.23 -14.82
C ILE A 575 16.16 -5.12 -13.95
N GLU A 576 15.00 -5.36 -13.32
CA GLU A 576 14.38 -4.42 -12.39
C GLU A 576 15.24 -4.22 -11.13
N LEU A 577 15.82 -5.28 -10.58
CA LEU A 577 16.73 -5.21 -9.45
C LEU A 577 17.96 -4.35 -9.76
N GLN A 578 18.59 -4.58 -10.91
CA GLN A 578 19.73 -3.79 -11.36
C GLN A 578 19.34 -2.34 -11.68
N ALA A 579 18.10 -2.08 -12.14
CA ALA A 579 17.59 -0.73 -12.33
C ALA A 579 17.48 0.02 -10.98
N VAL A 580 17.05 -0.65 -9.91
CA VAL A 580 17.04 -0.07 -8.55
C VAL A 580 18.46 0.18 -8.07
N TRP A 581 19.41 -0.73 -8.29
CA TRP A 581 20.81 -0.54 -7.94
C TRP A 581 21.44 0.65 -8.70
N ASP A 582 21.15 0.79 -9.98
CA ASP A 582 21.60 1.92 -10.79
C ASP A 582 21.13 3.26 -10.22
N ASP A 583 19.82 3.37 -9.93
CA ASP A 583 19.26 4.59 -9.35
C ASP A 583 19.75 4.81 -7.91
N PHE A 584 20.00 3.76 -7.13
CA PHE A 584 20.63 3.89 -5.81
C PHE A 584 22.05 4.46 -5.91
N VAL A 585 22.84 4.01 -6.88
CA VAL A 585 24.18 4.59 -7.12
C VAL A 585 24.08 6.06 -7.48
N MET A 586 23.13 6.43 -8.35
CA MET A 586 22.89 7.83 -8.76
C MET A 586 22.44 8.72 -7.61
N THR A 587 21.57 8.21 -6.73
CA THR A 587 20.94 9.04 -5.68
C THR A 587 21.70 9.03 -4.35
N LYS A 588 22.61 8.06 -4.15
CA LYS A 588 23.25 7.84 -2.86
C LYS A 588 24.77 7.72 -2.89
N VAL A 589 25.33 7.07 -3.91
CA VAL A 589 26.77 6.79 -3.97
C VAL A 589 27.52 7.93 -4.63
N LEU A 590 27.19 8.22 -5.88
CA LEU A 590 27.89 9.25 -6.68
C LEU A 590 27.80 10.67 -6.09
N PRO A 591 26.69 11.11 -5.46
CA PRO A 591 26.61 12.46 -4.87
C PRO A 591 27.63 12.75 -3.76
N ARG A 592 28.24 11.70 -3.19
CA ARG A 592 29.24 11.81 -2.12
C ARG A 592 30.68 11.92 -2.65
N ILE A 593 30.86 11.69 -3.96
CA ILE A 593 32.17 11.62 -4.61
C ILE A 593 32.52 12.98 -5.16
N GLU A 594 33.49 13.60 -4.52
CA GLU A 594 34.03 14.91 -4.90
C GLU A 594 35.52 15.00 -4.54
N GLY A 595 36.29 15.70 -5.34
CA GLY A 595 37.70 15.95 -5.08
C GLY A 595 38.52 16.11 -6.34
N ASP A 596 39.85 16.16 -6.12
CA ASP A 596 40.85 16.21 -7.16
C ASP A 596 41.30 14.82 -7.63
N GLU A 597 42.15 14.76 -8.64
CA GLU A 597 42.70 13.53 -9.23
C GLU A 597 43.32 12.60 -8.18
N THR A 598 44.01 13.16 -7.19
CA THR A 598 44.71 12.36 -6.17
C THR A 598 43.74 11.69 -5.18
N LYS A 599 42.55 12.25 -5.02
CA LYS A 599 41.56 11.80 -4.06
C LYS A 599 40.53 10.86 -4.68
N VAL A 600 40.16 11.08 -5.96
CA VAL A 600 39.03 10.38 -6.58
C VAL A 600 39.33 9.69 -7.92
N GLY A 601 40.55 9.88 -8.49
CA GLY A 601 40.88 9.29 -9.79
C GLY A 601 40.76 7.78 -9.84
N ASP A 602 41.50 7.10 -8.96
CA ASP A 602 41.42 5.63 -8.86
C ASP A 602 40.01 5.13 -8.48
N VAL A 603 39.30 5.88 -7.62
CA VAL A 603 37.98 5.54 -7.13
C VAL A 603 36.97 5.52 -8.28
N LEU A 604 37.00 6.51 -9.18
CA LEU A 604 36.06 6.56 -10.32
C LEU A 604 36.34 5.44 -11.34
N ASP A 605 37.62 5.10 -11.57
CA ASP A 605 37.99 3.98 -12.44
C ASP A 605 37.49 2.62 -11.90
N GLU A 606 37.66 2.43 -10.60
CA GLU A 606 37.22 1.21 -9.92
C GLU A 606 35.69 1.08 -9.84
N ILE A 607 34.97 2.20 -9.59
CA ILE A 607 33.51 2.22 -9.59
C ILE A 607 32.96 1.84 -10.97
N GLU A 608 33.48 2.44 -12.04
CA GLU A 608 33.06 2.14 -13.41
C GLU A 608 33.19 0.63 -13.71
N THR A 609 34.31 0.03 -13.26
CA THR A 609 34.54 -1.42 -13.43
C THR A 609 33.48 -2.23 -12.69
N VAL A 610 33.24 -1.94 -11.40
CA VAL A 610 32.22 -2.63 -10.59
C VAL A 610 30.82 -2.45 -11.18
N LEU A 611 30.48 -1.25 -11.64
CA LEU A 611 29.18 -1.01 -12.26
C LEU A 611 28.99 -1.84 -13.54
N LYS A 612 29.99 -1.95 -14.39
CA LYS A 612 29.94 -2.80 -15.61
C LYS A 612 29.75 -4.28 -15.27
N GLU A 613 30.36 -4.76 -14.19
CA GLU A 613 30.22 -6.15 -13.75
C GLU A 613 28.87 -6.42 -13.08
N GLN A 614 28.48 -5.58 -12.12
CA GLN A 614 27.29 -5.79 -11.29
C GLN A 614 25.97 -5.41 -12.01
N LEU A 615 26.03 -4.50 -12.97
CA LEU A 615 24.90 -4.06 -13.78
C LEU A 615 24.94 -4.65 -15.19
N SER A 616 25.51 -5.85 -15.34
CA SER A 616 25.77 -6.48 -16.65
C SER A 616 24.51 -6.69 -17.51
N SER A 617 23.35 -6.92 -16.89
CA SER A 617 22.08 -7.11 -17.62
C SER A 617 21.52 -5.82 -18.22
N ILE A 618 21.92 -4.65 -17.72
CA ILE A 618 21.36 -3.34 -18.13
C ILE A 618 22.39 -2.40 -18.75
N SER A 619 23.66 -2.70 -18.59
CA SER A 619 24.75 -1.81 -19.04
C SER A 619 24.79 -1.62 -20.55
N GLN A 620 24.37 -2.60 -21.34
CA GLN A 620 24.37 -2.57 -22.81
C GLN A 620 22.98 -2.54 -23.41
N SER A 621 21.98 -3.13 -22.77
CA SER A 621 20.64 -3.33 -23.32
C SER A 621 19.60 -2.26 -22.93
N GLY A 622 19.95 -1.35 -22.00
CA GLY A 622 18.98 -0.45 -21.41
C GLY A 622 18.20 -1.08 -20.25
N ARG A 623 17.39 -0.27 -19.58
CA ARG A 623 16.58 -0.66 -18.42
C ARG A 623 15.27 0.12 -18.31
N PRO A 624 14.26 -0.37 -17.56
CA PRO A 624 13.06 0.40 -17.29
C PRO A 624 13.36 1.68 -16.50
N ASP A 625 12.67 2.77 -16.85
CA ASP A 625 12.68 3.99 -16.03
C ASP A 625 11.71 3.83 -14.85
N LEU A 626 12.27 3.91 -13.65
CA LEU A 626 11.49 3.73 -12.42
C LEU A 626 10.72 5.01 -12.01
N TRP A 627 11.10 6.19 -12.54
CA TRP A 627 10.68 7.51 -12.09
C TRP A 627 9.78 8.26 -13.06
N ARG A 628 9.77 7.87 -14.32
CA ARG A 628 8.95 8.47 -15.36
C ARG A 628 8.07 7.42 -16.03
N GLU A 629 7.01 7.88 -16.69
CA GLU A 629 6.11 7.06 -17.49
C GLU A 629 5.80 7.74 -18.82
N SER A 630 5.38 6.96 -19.81
CA SER A 630 4.91 7.47 -21.09
C SER A 630 3.56 8.18 -20.93
N THR A 631 3.38 9.32 -21.60
CA THR A 631 2.10 10.04 -21.65
C THR A 631 1.11 9.38 -22.60
N ASN A 632 1.58 8.71 -23.64
CA ASN A 632 0.75 8.10 -24.67
C ASN A 632 0.36 6.66 -24.36
N GLU A 633 1.24 5.96 -23.66
CA GLU A 633 1.07 4.56 -23.26
C GLU A 633 1.49 4.38 -21.79
N PRO A 634 0.63 4.74 -20.83
CA PRO A 634 0.99 4.72 -19.40
C PRO A 634 1.43 3.35 -18.86
N GLN A 635 1.06 2.27 -19.55
CA GLN A 635 1.43 0.89 -19.17
C GLN A 635 2.71 0.39 -19.88
N SER A 636 3.24 1.12 -20.86
CA SER A 636 4.50 0.75 -21.51
C SER A 636 5.69 1.15 -20.64
N LEU A 637 6.64 0.22 -20.47
CA LEU A 637 7.89 0.50 -19.78
C LEU A 637 8.72 1.46 -20.64
N LEU A 638 9.02 2.63 -20.10
CA LEU A 638 9.95 3.57 -20.72
C LEU A 638 11.37 3.01 -20.53
N GLU A 639 12.06 2.73 -21.65
CA GLU A 639 13.44 2.25 -21.61
C GLU A 639 14.43 3.41 -21.61
N ILE A 640 15.44 3.32 -20.74
CA ILE A 640 16.53 4.30 -20.62
C ILE A 640 17.87 3.57 -20.53
N LYS A 641 18.95 4.32 -20.72
CA LYS A 641 20.32 3.84 -20.47
C LYS A 641 20.61 3.78 -18.97
N CYS A 642 21.61 2.97 -18.60
CA CYS A 642 22.16 2.93 -17.25
C CYS A 642 22.69 4.33 -16.88
N ARG A 643 22.05 4.98 -15.90
CA ARG A 643 22.37 6.37 -15.50
C ARG A 643 23.72 6.45 -14.76
N SER A 644 23.95 5.56 -13.81
CA SER A 644 25.15 5.63 -12.96
C SER A 644 26.43 5.40 -13.75
N LEU A 645 26.39 4.51 -14.74
CA LEU A 645 27.53 4.27 -15.62
C LEU A 645 27.85 5.49 -16.48
N ALA A 646 26.84 6.07 -17.13
CA ALA A 646 26.99 7.28 -17.93
C ALA A 646 27.50 8.47 -17.08
N LYS A 647 26.98 8.62 -15.86
CA LYS A 647 27.41 9.67 -14.93
C LYS A 647 28.84 9.47 -14.45
N ALA A 648 29.25 8.24 -14.10
CA ALA A 648 30.61 7.94 -13.70
C ALA A 648 31.61 8.24 -14.83
N GLU A 649 31.30 7.85 -16.08
CA GLU A 649 32.10 8.19 -17.26
C GLU A 649 32.21 9.73 -17.46
N HIS A 650 31.09 10.44 -17.28
CA HIS A 650 31.09 11.92 -17.36
C HIS A 650 31.95 12.55 -16.26
N MET A 651 31.85 12.08 -15.01
CA MET A 651 32.66 12.55 -13.89
C MET A 651 34.17 12.33 -14.14
N LYS A 652 34.54 11.18 -14.70
CA LYS A 652 35.95 10.90 -15.09
C LYS A 652 36.45 11.88 -16.13
N LYS A 653 35.61 12.17 -17.13
CA LYS A 653 35.97 13.15 -18.16
C LYS A 653 36.18 14.55 -17.55
N LEU A 654 35.27 14.99 -16.68
CA LEU A 654 35.41 16.27 -15.99
C LEU A 654 36.66 16.34 -15.14
N LEU A 655 36.99 15.27 -14.39
CA LEU A 655 38.18 15.17 -13.58
C LEU A 655 39.45 15.35 -14.43
N LYS A 656 39.50 14.65 -15.57
CA LYS A 656 40.62 14.75 -16.53
C LYS A 656 40.74 16.14 -17.15
N ASP A 657 39.61 16.77 -17.51
CA ASP A 657 39.58 18.06 -18.20
C ASP A 657 39.80 19.25 -17.27
N ARG A 658 39.39 19.15 -16.00
CA ARG A 658 39.39 20.27 -15.03
C ARG A 658 40.26 20.05 -13.80
N GLY A 659 40.78 18.84 -13.58
CA GLY A 659 41.57 18.46 -12.40
C GLY A 659 40.79 18.33 -11.10
N MET A 660 39.49 18.63 -11.13
CA MET A 660 38.56 18.47 -10.01
C MET A 660 37.19 17.98 -10.54
N VAL A 661 36.49 17.19 -9.73
CA VAL A 661 35.16 16.73 -10.01
C VAL A 661 34.26 16.83 -8.79
N SER A 662 33.00 17.13 -9.06
CA SER A 662 31.88 16.99 -8.17
C SER A 662 30.77 16.25 -8.95
N PHE A 663 29.86 15.57 -8.25
CA PHE A 663 28.69 14.94 -8.86
C PHE A 663 27.76 15.94 -9.55
N TRP A 664 27.66 17.11 -8.92
CA TRP A 664 26.81 18.23 -9.35
C TRP A 664 27.48 19.10 -10.42
#